data_5d5adecf4202c3f8ddb3727cc493c41f
#
_entry.id   5d5adecf4202c3f8ddb3727cc493c41f
#
_cell.length_a   1.000
_cell.length_b   1.000
_cell.length_c   1.000
_cell.angle_alpha   90.00
_cell.angle_beta   90.00
_cell.angle_gamma   90.00
#
_symmetry.space_group_name_H-M   'P 1'
#
loop_
_entity.id
_entity.type
_entity.pdbx_description
1 polymer ?
#
loop_
_entity_poly.entity_id
_entity_poly.type
_entity_poly.pdbx_seq_one_letter_code
_entity_poly.pdbx_strand_id
1 'polypeptide(L)'
;MPKELAKQYAPQGTEDRIYQNWCDKGYFHTQVDRSKKPFTIVMPPPNVTGQLHMGHAMDETWQDILTRYKRMQGYAALWVPGTDHASIATEAKVVAKMREEGLTKEMVGRDGFLERAWDWKNTYGNRIVSQLKKLGCSCDWQRERFTMDEGCSDAVKEVFVRLYNEGLIYRGNRMVNWCPHCNTSISDAEVEYESKDGSFWHLLYPVKETGEMLELATTRPETMLGDTAVAINAEDPRYKHLHGCHVVLPLLGREIPIVCDEHADMEKGTGVVKITPAHDPNDFEVGKRHDLPMIRVLTYDGHMTGAADKAAVDAEKAAGRAAADEPDVLDCGKYAGMTALEARKAILADLEACGALKETEPLTHEVGTCYRCHSVIEPMVSKQWFVKMEPLAKPAIESVEKGEIKFVPDRFTKNYINWMKGGRDWCISRQLWWGHQIPAWYCDDCGETVVSKDAPCSCPKCGSTKLTQDPDTLDTWFSSALWPFSTLGWPNENAEDYKYFYPTNTLVTGYDIIGFWVSRMIFSGLAYTGKAPFDTVLIHGIVRDSQGRKMSKSLGNGIDPLEVIAQYGADALRFMLVDGSTPGNDMRYSEKKVEAARNFANKLWNATRFVLMNLPEDFQPGLPGEEKLDMSDKWVLTKLNQVAGAMSDNLDHYEMGLAAAKINSFIWDVYCDWFIEIAKPRLNSGDAEQADERDGNAGVRAGAGQLVAFSARAARRLGLLDSRLRLLSGGLGLIGSRLGLLGSRKLGEIARRRRRGIGLDDGRAARRCPRDLHERSNLSAAGDKERELHRPVGGKLEILEGKNLARDRRLGGSAGRLGNVGGVVRQCRDDRLD
;
A
#
# COMPACT_ATOMS: atom_id res chain seq x y z
N MET A 1 48.59 5.08 -16.13
CA MET A 1 48.78 3.77 -15.52
C MET A 1 47.47 3.00 -15.59
N PRO A 2 47.44 1.79 -16.13
CA PRO A 2 46.25 0.96 -16.03
C PRO A 2 45.93 0.81 -14.51
N LYS A 3 44.72 1.16 -14.13
CA LYS A 3 44.29 0.99 -12.74
C LYS A 3 43.97 -0.50 -12.55
N GLU A 4 44.83 -1.21 -11.85
CA GLU A 4 44.58 -2.59 -11.50
C GLU A 4 43.47 -2.68 -10.48
N LEU A 5 42.34 -3.28 -10.86
CA LEU A 5 41.25 -3.58 -9.95
C LEU A 5 41.59 -4.85 -9.14
N ALA A 6 41.09 -4.94 -7.91
CA ALA A 6 41.19 -6.16 -7.09
C ALA A 6 40.60 -7.38 -7.83
N LYS A 7 41.13 -8.57 -7.56
CA LYS A 7 40.67 -9.83 -8.18
C LYS A 7 39.21 -10.17 -7.89
N GLN A 8 38.72 -9.77 -6.71
CA GLN A 8 37.34 -9.96 -6.32
C GLN A 8 36.68 -8.59 -6.09
N TYR A 9 35.43 -8.54 -6.45
CA TYR A 9 34.59 -7.42 -6.09
C TYR A 9 34.28 -7.42 -4.60
N ALA A 10 34.60 -6.35 -3.92
CA ALA A 10 34.26 -6.08 -2.51
C ALA A 10 33.27 -4.94 -2.44
N PRO A 11 31.98 -5.21 -2.20
CA PRO A 11 30.96 -4.16 -2.09
C PRO A 11 31.20 -3.24 -0.90
N GLN A 12 31.67 -3.78 0.23
CA GLN A 12 31.91 -3.04 1.46
C GLN A 12 32.90 -1.89 1.22
N GLY A 13 32.55 -0.69 1.62
CA GLY A 13 33.33 0.52 1.40
C GLY A 13 33.38 1.05 -0.03
N THR A 14 33.15 0.20 -1.03
CA THR A 14 33.04 0.66 -2.44
C THR A 14 31.70 1.32 -2.71
N GLU A 15 30.61 0.69 -2.30
CA GLU A 15 29.24 1.20 -2.50
C GLU A 15 29.02 2.50 -1.74
N ASP A 16 29.41 2.57 -0.48
CA ASP A 16 29.27 3.78 0.35
C ASP A 16 30.01 4.98 -0.24
N ARG A 17 31.25 4.76 -0.65
CA ARG A 17 32.07 5.84 -1.26
C ARG A 17 31.47 6.35 -2.56
N ILE A 18 30.92 5.46 -3.38
CA ILE A 18 30.28 5.84 -4.64
C ILE A 18 29.00 6.60 -4.37
N TYR A 19 28.17 6.10 -3.46
CA TYR A 19 26.92 6.73 -3.11
C TYR A 19 27.13 8.12 -2.53
N GLN A 20 28.08 8.27 -1.60
CA GLN A 20 28.43 9.56 -1.04
C GLN A 20 28.88 10.56 -2.12
N ASN A 21 29.74 10.12 -3.05
CA ASN A 21 30.16 10.99 -4.18
C ASN A 21 28.97 11.42 -5.07
N TRP A 22 27.93 10.60 -5.22
CA TRP A 22 26.74 11.03 -5.96
C TRP A 22 25.93 12.08 -5.20
N CYS A 23 25.77 11.90 -3.91
CA CYS A 23 25.10 12.87 -3.05
C CYS A 23 25.87 14.21 -3.04
N ASP A 24 27.18 14.18 -2.86
CA ASP A 24 28.04 15.37 -2.83
C ASP A 24 27.98 16.17 -4.14
N LYS A 25 27.85 15.47 -5.26
CA LYS A 25 27.71 16.08 -6.59
C LYS A 25 26.28 16.47 -6.95
N GLY A 26 25.30 16.20 -6.08
CA GLY A 26 23.91 16.53 -6.32
C GLY A 26 23.28 15.84 -7.53
N TYR A 27 23.75 14.64 -7.89
CA TYR A 27 23.26 13.95 -9.10
C TYR A 27 21.79 13.52 -9.04
N PHE A 28 21.24 13.46 -7.83
CA PHE A 28 19.85 13.08 -7.60
C PHE A 28 18.91 14.29 -7.52
N HIS A 29 19.47 15.47 -7.33
CA HIS A 29 18.69 16.70 -7.25
C HIS A 29 18.17 17.09 -8.63
N THR A 30 16.87 17.29 -8.73
CA THR A 30 16.17 17.61 -9.97
C THR A 30 15.63 19.04 -9.90
N GLN A 31 16.08 19.90 -10.78
CA GLN A 31 15.59 21.27 -10.90
C GLN A 31 14.40 21.34 -11.87
N VAL A 32 13.53 22.32 -11.63
CA VAL A 32 12.50 22.71 -12.60
C VAL A 32 13.18 23.18 -13.89
N ASP A 33 13.03 22.43 -14.97
CA ASP A 33 13.60 22.71 -16.28
C ASP A 33 12.52 22.52 -17.36
N ARG A 34 11.88 23.61 -17.75
CA ARG A 34 10.76 23.60 -18.70
C ARG A 34 11.14 23.19 -20.11
N SER A 35 12.44 23.03 -20.38
CA SER A 35 12.94 22.45 -21.64
C SER A 35 12.88 20.92 -21.66
N LYS A 36 12.68 20.29 -20.52
CA LYS A 36 12.57 18.84 -20.35
C LYS A 36 11.16 18.43 -19.97
N LYS A 37 10.82 17.21 -20.29
CA LYS A 37 9.58 16.58 -19.82
C LYS A 37 9.77 16.12 -18.38
N PRO A 38 8.86 16.44 -17.43
CA PRO A 38 8.95 15.91 -16.07
C PRO A 38 8.62 14.40 -16.05
N PHE A 39 9.22 13.71 -15.10
CA PHE A 39 8.83 12.36 -14.68
C PHE A 39 8.95 12.30 -13.16
N THR A 40 7.85 12.08 -12.47
CA THR A 40 7.77 12.17 -11.02
C THR A 40 7.27 10.88 -10.41
N ILE A 41 7.97 10.39 -9.42
CA ILE A 41 7.52 9.35 -8.49
C ILE A 41 7.54 9.93 -7.08
N VAL A 42 6.47 9.71 -6.32
CA VAL A 42 6.46 9.91 -4.87
C VAL A 42 6.60 8.57 -4.19
N MET A 43 7.59 8.44 -3.31
CA MET A 43 7.85 7.23 -2.56
C MET A 43 6.67 6.89 -1.65
N PRO A 44 6.17 5.65 -1.58
CA PRO A 44 5.32 5.24 -0.47
C PRO A 44 6.06 5.50 0.84
N PRO A 45 5.62 6.47 1.67
CA PRO A 45 6.44 6.89 2.80
C PRO A 45 6.48 5.79 3.87
N PRO A 46 7.66 5.19 4.17
CA PRO A 46 7.73 4.17 5.19
C PRO A 46 7.31 4.69 6.57
N ASN A 47 6.57 3.86 7.30
CA ASN A 47 6.11 4.14 8.64
C ASN A 47 7.28 4.22 9.63
N VAL A 48 7.34 5.25 10.46
CA VAL A 48 8.40 5.43 11.49
C VAL A 48 8.26 4.44 12.67
N THR A 49 7.77 3.25 12.42
CA THR A 49 7.54 2.21 13.43
C THR A 49 8.72 1.28 13.68
N GLY A 50 9.78 1.41 12.87
CA GLY A 50 10.96 0.57 12.96
C GLY A 50 11.81 0.61 11.69
N GLN A 51 12.55 -0.46 11.45
CA GLN A 51 13.41 -0.58 10.27
C GLN A 51 12.67 -1.10 9.05
N LEU A 52 13.24 -0.85 7.85
CA LEU A 52 12.75 -1.38 6.58
C LEU A 52 12.84 -2.91 6.54
N HIS A 53 12.01 -3.51 5.72
CA HIS A 53 11.99 -4.95 5.43
C HIS A 53 12.10 -5.21 3.92
N MET A 54 12.17 -6.49 3.50
CA MET A 54 12.34 -6.88 2.09
C MET A 54 11.28 -6.32 1.14
N GLY A 55 10.04 -6.13 1.62
CA GLY A 55 8.97 -5.49 0.82
C GLY A 55 9.36 -4.08 0.41
N HIS A 56 9.86 -3.25 1.35
CA HIS A 56 10.37 -1.92 1.05
C HIS A 56 11.56 -1.97 0.09
N ALA A 57 12.50 -2.91 0.31
CA ALA A 57 13.66 -3.02 -0.58
C ALA A 57 13.25 -3.34 -2.03
N MET A 58 12.19 -4.12 -2.23
CA MET A 58 11.62 -4.40 -3.56
C MET A 58 10.97 -3.16 -4.16
N ASP A 59 10.08 -2.53 -3.42
CA ASP A 59 9.35 -1.32 -3.83
C ASP A 59 10.30 -0.21 -4.26
N GLU A 60 11.27 0.12 -3.40
CA GLU A 60 12.25 1.15 -3.63
C GLU A 60 13.21 0.83 -4.79
N THR A 61 13.54 -0.44 -4.98
CA THR A 61 14.38 -0.87 -6.12
C THR A 61 13.66 -0.63 -7.44
N TRP A 62 12.36 -0.92 -7.52
CA TRP A 62 11.57 -0.71 -8.74
C TRP A 62 11.43 0.78 -9.07
N GLN A 63 11.14 1.61 -8.09
CA GLN A 63 11.07 3.07 -8.25
C GLN A 63 12.40 3.65 -8.73
N ASP A 64 13.50 3.19 -8.12
CA ASP A 64 14.85 3.66 -8.47
C ASP A 64 15.24 3.32 -9.92
N ILE A 65 14.90 2.12 -10.37
CA ILE A 65 15.14 1.70 -11.76
C ILE A 65 14.41 2.62 -12.74
N LEU A 66 13.11 2.86 -12.51
CA LEU A 66 12.32 3.74 -13.37
C LEU A 66 12.85 5.16 -13.37
N THR A 67 13.18 5.68 -12.21
CA THR A 67 13.72 7.04 -12.06
C THR A 67 15.04 7.18 -12.79
N ARG A 68 15.98 6.23 -12.61
CA ARG A 68 17.29 6.23 -13.32
C ARG A 68 17.11 6.09 -14.82
N TYR A 69 16.22 5.22 -15.26
CA TYR A 69 15.90 5.03 -16.66
C TYR A 69 15.39 6.32 -17.31
N LYS A 70 14.45 7.02 -16.67
CA LYS A 70 13.92 8.29 -17.18
C LYS A 70 14.96 9.42 -17.15
N ARG A 71 15.85 9.48 -16.15
CA ARG A 71 17.01 10.40 -16.19
C ARG A 71 17.91 10.15 -17.39
N MET A 72 18.19 8.87 -17.72
CA MET A 72 18.99 8.53 -18.89
C MET A 72 18.32 8.92 -20.21
N GLN A 73 16.99 8.92 -20.25
CA GLN A 73 16.22 9.40 -21.40
C GLN A 73 16.16 10.93 -21.50
N GLY A 74 16.69 11.66 -20.51
CA GLY A 74 16.76 13.12 -20.52
C GLY A 74 15.56 13.82 -19.87
N TYR A 75 14.70 13.09 -19.17
CA TYR A 75 13.61 13.68 -18.39
C TYR A 75 14.15 14.46 -17.18
N ALA A 76 13.38 15.45 -16.72
CA ALA A 76 13.54 15.98 -15.38
C ALA A 76 12.88 14.96 -14.41
N ALA A 77 13.66 13.95 -14.01
CA ALA A 77 13.13 12.83 -13.23
C ALA A 77 13.29 13.12 -11.75
N LEU A 78 12.18 13.35 -11.06
CA LEU A 78 12.09 13.59 -9.63
C LEU A 78 11.58 12.34 -8.90
N TRP A 79 12.29 11.92 -7.89
CA TRP A 79 11.84 10.90 -6.92
C TRP A 79 11.84 11.51 -5.54
N VAL A 80 10.63 11.77 -5.01
CA VAL A 80 10.42 12.42 -3.71
C VAL A 80 10.46 11.38 -2.60
N PRO A 81 11.45 11.41 -1.69
CA PRO A 81 11.49 10.54 -0.52
C PRO A 81 10.69 11.12 0.64
N GLY A 82 10.31 10.27 1.58
CA GLY A 82 9.71 10.72 2.84
C GLY A 82 9.38 9.58 3.78
N THR A 83 8.78 9.93 4.92
CA THR A 83 8.34 9.00 5.97
C THR A 83 6.95 9.36 6.46
N ASP A 84 6.21 8.33 6.93
CA ASP A 84 4.87 8.50 7.48
C ASP A 84 4.89 8.41 9.00
N HIS A 85 4.13 9.29 9.66
CA HIS A 85 3.98 9.31 11.11
C HIS A 85 3.25 8.08 11.68
N ALA A 86 2.41 7.43 10.86
CA ALA A 86 1.74 6.15 11.16
C ALA A 86 1.03 6.11 12.51
N SER A 87 0.16 7.08 12.77
CA SER A 87 -0.52 7.37 14.04
C SER A 87 -0.62 6.21 15.05
N ILE A 88 -1.54 5.26 14.87
CA ILE A 88 -1.78 4.13 15.80
C ILE A 88 -0.50 3.30 16.00
N ALA A 89 0.20 3.04 14.90
CA ALA A 89 1.34 2.14 14.92
C ALA A 89 2.54 2.72 15.69
N THR A 90 2.80 4.00 15.52
CA THR A 90 3.88 4.71 16.22
C THR A 90 3.50 4.95 17.67
N GLU A 91 2.26 5.38 17.95
CA GLU A 91 1.78 5.56 19.33
C GLU A 91 1.91 4.26 20.13
N ALA A 92 1.49 3.12 19.58
CA ALA A 92 1.62 1.83 20.22
C ALA A 92 3.10 1.47 20.56
N LYS A 93 4.06 1.85 19.70
CA LYS A 93 5.48 1.63 19.95
C LYS A 93 6.04 2.53 21.04
N VAL A 94 5.64 3.79 21.06
CA VAL A 94 6.03 4.75 22.10
C VAL A 94 5.45 4.33 23.46
N VAL A 95 4.15 3.93 23.49
CA VAL A 95 3.50 3.42 24.71
C VAL A 95 4.18 2.15 25.22
N ALA A 96 4.53 1.20 24.31
CA ALA A 96 5.25 -0.01 24.71
C ALA A 96 6.59 0.34 25.38
N LYS A 97 7.36 1.25 24.80
CA LYS A 97 8.63 1.72 25.37
C LYS A 97 8.43 2.41 26.73
N MET A 98 7.41 3.26 26.84
CA MET A 98 7.08 3.91 28.12
C MET A 98 6.73 2.88 29.19
N ARG A 99 5.99 1.81 28.83
CA ARG A 99 5.65 0.71 29.76
C ARG A 99 6.90 -0.01 30.26
N GLU A 100 7.90 -0.24 29.40
CA GLU A 100 9.20 -0.79 29.80
C GLU A 100 9.93 0.13 30.80
N GLU A 101 9.71 1.45 30.69
CA GLU A 101 10.25 2.46 31.61
C GLU A 101 9.37 2.66 32.89
N GLY A 102 8.25 1.92 33.01
CA GLY A 102 7.31 2.06 34.13
C GLY A 102 6.43 3.32 34.07
N LEU A 103 6.26 3.92 32.87
CA LEU A 103 5.49 5.14 32.65
C LEU A 103 4.18 4.87 31.92
N THR A 104 3.16 5.69 32.20
CA THR A 104 1.89 5.70 31.45
C THR A 104 1.67 7.06 30.78
N LYS A 105 0.72 7.14 29.85
CA LYS A 105 0.35 8.40 29.18
C LYS A 105 -0.13 9.46 30.19
N GLU A 106 -0.92 9.04 31.16
CA GLU A 106 -1.48 9.90 32.20
C GLU A 106 -0.40 10.52 33.10
N MET A 107 0.67 9.74 33.38
CA MET A 107 1.81 10.24 34.19
C MET A 107 2.59 11.35 33.50
N VAL A 108 2.76 11.26 32.17
CA VAL A 108 3.57 12.22 31.40
C VAL A 108 2.76 13.35 30.78
N GLY A 109 1.43 13.18 30.68
CA GLY A 109 0.54 14.10 29.99
C GLY A 109 0.78 14.14 28.47
N ARG A 110 -0.08 14.89 27.76
CA ARG A 110 -0.04 14.95 26.28
C ARG A 110 1.30 15.50 25.76
N ASP A 111 1.77 16.59 26.35
CA ASP A 111 3.01 17.25 25.91
C ASP A 111 4.23 16.34 26.09
N GLY A 112 4.37 15.72 27.27
CA GLY A 112 5.48 14.78 27.51
C GLY A 112 5.41 13.53 26.67
N PHE A 113 4.20 13.09 26.29
CA PHE A 113 4.04 12.01 25.33
C PHE A 113 4.46 12.43 23.92
N LEU A 114 4.05 13.61 23.46
CA LEU A 114 4.40 14.13 22.12
C LEU A 114 5.91 14.34 21.98
N GLU A 115 6.60 14.87 23.02
CA GLU A 115 8.05 14.97 23.02
C GLU A 115 8.72 13.60 22.76
N ARG A 116 8.29 12.55 23.46
CA ARG A 116 8.78 11.18 23.26
C ARG A 116 8.46 10.62 21.86
N ALA A 117 7.30 10.95 21.31
CA ALA A 117 6.91 10.53 19.97
C ALA A 117 7.75 11.22 18.89
N TRP A 118 8.12 12.51 19.08
CA TRP A 118 9.04 13.20 18.18
C TRP A 118 10.47 12.66 18.27
N ASP A 119 10.96 12.31 19.45
CA ASP A 119 12.26 11.64 19.62
C ASP A 119 12.29 10.28 18.93
N TRP A 120 11.20 9.52 19.07
CA TRP A 120 11.02 8.26 18.35
C TRP A 120 11.08 8.47 16.84
N LYS A 121 10.31 9.43 16.30
CA LYS A 121 10.33 9.79 14.87
C LYS A 121 11.73 10.17 14.41
N ASN A 122 12.44 11.00 15.14
CA ASN A 122 13.79 11.42 14.78
C ASN A 122 14.77 10.24 14.74
N THR A 123 14.68 9.33 15.69
CA THR A 123 15.53 8.14 15.75
C THR A 123 15.25 7.19 14.57
N TYR A 124 14.00 6.80 14.38
CA TYR A 124 13.66 5.80 13.39
C TYR A 124 13.53 6.37 11.99
N GLY A 125 13.09 7.61 11.82
CA GLY A 125 13.09 8.30 10.52
C GLY A 125 14.50 8.41 9.95
N ASN A 126 15.47 8.86 10.74
CA ASN A 126 16.87 8.92 10.33
C ASN A 126 17.45 7.54 9.99
N ARG A 127 17.04 6.50 10.74
CA ARG A 127 17.42 5.13 10.45
C ARG A 127 16.89 4.66 9.10
N ILE A 128 15.62 4.91 8.81
CA ILE A 128 14.97 4.59 7.52
C ILE A 128 15.72 5.26 6.37
N VAL A 129 15.98 6.57 6.46
CA VAL A 129 16.73 7.32 5.45
C VAL A 129 18.13 6.72 5.24
N SER A 130 18.82 6.35 6.33
CA SER A 130 20.13 5.69 6.23
C SER A 130 20.03 4.33 5.52
N GLN A 131 18.97 3.55 5.78
CA GLN A 131 18.73 2.26 5.11
C GLN A 131 18.46 2.43 3.61
N LEU A 132 17.66 3.43 3.22
CA LEU A 132 17.40 3.78 1.82
C LEU A 132 18.69 4.18 1.08
N LYS A 133 19.54 4.97 1.74
CA LYS A 133 20.86 5.34 1.21
C LYS A 133 21.78 4.12 1.03
N LYS A 134 21.76 3.19 1.99
CA LYS A 134 22.51 1.92 1.88
C LYS A 134 21.98 1.01 0.78
N LEU A 135 20.67 1.00 0.55
CA LEU A 135 20.06 0.31 -0.58
C LEU A 135 20.45 0.93 -1.93
N GLY A 136 20.94 2.17 -1.94
CA GLY A 136 21.36 2.87 -3.15
C GLY A 136 20.28 3.68 -3.84
N CYS A 137 19.21 4.04 -3.12
CA CYS A 137 18.09 4.83 -3.66
C CYS A 137 18.54 6.20 -4.14
N SER A 138 18.22 6.57 -5.39
CA SER A 138 18.60 7.84 -6.00
C SER A 138 17.54 8.93 -5.84
N CYS A 139 17.01 9.04 -4.62
CA CYS A 139 16.03 10.05 -4.25
C CYS A 139 16.60 11.46 -4.25
N ASP A 140 15.74 12.45 -4.46
CA ASP A 140 16.08 13.84 -4.23
C ASP A 140 16.03 14.17 -2.72
N TRP A 141 17.13 13.96 -2.01
CA TRP A 141 17.23 14.13 -0.57
C TRP A 141 17.06 15.59 -0.10
N GLN A 142 17.10 16.56 -1.00
CA GLN A 142 16.78 17.95 -0.68
C GLN A 142 15.27 18.19 -0.59
N ARG A 143 14.47 17.26 -1.09
CA ARG A 143 13.00 17.25 -1.03
C ARG A 143 12.48 16.15 -0.14
N GLU A 144 13.25 15.71 0.85
CA GLU A 144 12.77 14.77 1.86
C GLU A 144 11.60 15.38 2.63
N ARG A 145 10.50 14.60 2.77
CA ARG A 145 9.28 15.04 3.43
C ARG A 145 8.89 14.12 4.58
N PHE A 146 8.07 14.65 5.46
CA PHE A 146 7.43 13.91 6.54
C PHE A 146 5.94 14.27 6.57
N THR A 147 5.06 13.28 6.73
CA THR A 147 3.60 13.52 6.66
C THR A 147 3.07 14.52 7.69
N MET A 148 3.84 14.82 8.76
CA MET A 148 3.52 15.87 9.73
C MET A 148 4.49 17.06 9.65
N ASP A 149 5.24 17.28 8.55
CA ASP A 149 5.94 18.52 8.36
C ASP A 149 4.96 19.70 8.15
N GLU A 150 5.46 20.91 8.26
CA GLU A 150 4.65 22.13 8.22
C GLU A 150 3.78 22.21 6.95
N GLY A 151 4.37 21.97 5.77
CA GLY A 151 3.66 22.05 4.51
C GLY A 151 2.59 20.93 4.33
N CYS A 152 2.92 19.71 4.73
CA CYS A 152 1.94 18.61 4.72
C CYS A 152 0.82 18.83 5.75
N SER A 153 1.15 19.39 6.92
CA SER A 153 0.16 19.72 7.94
C SER A 153 -0.78 20.85 7.50
N ASP A 154 -0.27 21.85 6.78
CA ASP A 154 -1.11 22.91 6.19
C ASP A 154 -2.08 22.34 5.15
N ALA A 155 -1.61 21.43 4.31
CA ALA A 155 -2.46 20.73 3.34
C ALA A 155 -3.58 19.92 4.02
N VAL A 156 -3.27 19.24 5.14
CA VAL A 156 -4.26 18.47 5.91
C VAL A 156 -5.35 19.39 6.46
N LYS A 157 -4.96 20.51 7.08
CA LYS A 157 -5.91 21.49 7.62
C LYS A 157 -6.77 22.10 6.52
N GLU A 158 -6.16 22.45 5.40
CA GLU A 158 -6.88 22.99 4.22
C GLU A 158 -7.96 22.04 3.74
N VAL A 159 -7.61 20.75 3.57
CA VAL A 159 -8.56 19.72 3.11
C VAL A 159 -9.69 19.52 4.10
N PHE A 160 -9.39 19.41 5.39
CA PHE A 160 -10.41 19.22 6.40
C PHE A 160 -11.43 20.36 6.42
N VAL A 161 -10.94 21.61 6.46
CA VAL A 161 -11.79 22.81 6.46
C VAL A 161 -12.64 22.91 5.19
N ARG A 162 -12.03 22.63 4.04
CA ARG A 162 -12.72 22.68 2.73
C ARG A 162 -13.86 21.66 2.68
N LEU A 163 -13.58 20.40 3.00
CA LEU A 163 -14.59 19.34 3.01
C LEU A 163 -15.71 19.56 4.04
N TYR A 164 -15.38 20.13 5.18
CA TYR A 164 -16.39 20.50 6.17
C TYR A 164 -17.35 21.58 5.63
N ASN A 165 -16.79 22.62 5.03
CA ASN A 165 -17.60 23.71 4.44
C ASN A 165 -18.46 23.23 3.25
N GLU A 166 -18.01 22.20 2.53
CA GLU A 166 -18.77 21.55 1.46
C GLU A 166 -19.80 20.53 2.00
N GLY A 167 -19.84 20.30 3.31
CA GLY A 167 -20.75 19.33 3.94
C GLY A 167 -20.38 17.87 3.67
N LEU A 168 -19.15 17.62 3.23
CA LEU A 168 -18.60 16.27 2.99
C LEU A 168 -17.95 15.68 4.25
N ILE A 169 -17.49 16.51 5.18
CA ILE A 169 -17.11 16.05 6.53
C ILE A 169 -18.25 16.39 7.50
N TYR A 170 -18.59 15.44 8.34
CA TYR A 170 -19.58 15.62 9.41
C TYR A 170 -19.18 14.87 10.67
N ARG A 171 -19.74 15.28 11.82
CA ARG A 171 -19.61 14.57 13.11
C ARG A 171 -20.94 13.95 13.47
N GLY A 172 -20.96 12.67 13.85
CA GLY A 172 -22.21 12.01 14.21
C GLY A 172 -21.98 10.64 14.85
N ASN A 173 -23.05 10.11 15.43
CA ASN A 173 -23.11 8.77 16.01
C ASN A 173 -23.28 7.74 14.87
N ARG A 174 -22.33 6.87 14.70
CA ARG A 174 -22.34 5.79 13.71
C ARG A 174 -21.73 4.53 14.29
N MET A 175 -22.10 3.40 13.74
CA MET A 175 -21.42 2.13 14.00
C MET A 175 -19.98 2.20 13.52
N VAL A 176 -19.04 1.95 14.41
CA VAL A 176 -17.60 1.90 14.11
C VAL A 176 -17.00 0.61 14.65
N ASN A 177 -15.90 0.17 14.04
CA ASN A 177 -15.06 -0.86 14.61
C ASN A 177 -14.20 -0.22 15.72
N TRP A 178 -14.38 -0.68 16.93
CA TRP A 178 -13.64 -0.17 18.09
C TRP A 178 -12.62 -1.20 18.58
N CYS A 179 -11.38 -0.79 18.78
CA CYS A 179 -10.37 -1.63 19.42
C CYS A 179 -10.28 -1.28 20.91
N PRO A 180 -10.76 -2.14 21.83
CA PRO A 180 -10.74 -1.83 23.25
C PRO A 180 -9.32 -1.79 23.86
N HIS A 181 -8.36 -2.52 23.27
CA HIS A 181 -6.96 -2.50 23.70
C HIS A 181 -6.23 -1.23 23.27
N CYS A 182 -6.41 -0.78 22.01
CA CYS A 182 -5.83 0.46 21.52
C CYS A 182 -6.64 1.68 21.94
N ASN A 183 -7.85 1.46 22.46
CA ASN A 183 -8.83 2.48 22.89
C ASN A 183 -9.09 3.54 21.80
N THR A 184 -9.35 3.08 20.57
CA THR A 184 -9.61 3.94 19.43
C THR A 184 -10.46 3.23 18.38
N SER A 185 -11.17 4.03 17.57
CA SER A 185 -11.82 3.55 16.35
C SER A 185 -10.79 3.12 15.32
N ILE A 186 -11.11 2.10 14.53
CA ILE A 186 -10.35 1.66 13.38
C ILE A 186 -11.26 1.57 12.15
N SER A 187 -10.72 1.77 10.96
CA SER A 187 -11.49 1.66 9.72
C SER A 187 -11.75 0.21 9.34
N ASP A 188 -12.76 -0.05 8.48
CA ASP A 188 -13.05 -1.41 7.98
C ASP A 188 -11.84 -2.08 7.35
N ALA A 189 -10.98 -1.30 6.69
CA ALA A 189 -9.75 -1.78 6.10
C ALA A 189 -8.70 -2.25 7.13
N GLU A 190 -8.77 -1.79 8.36
CA GLU A 190 -7.83 -2.10 9.45
C GLU A 190 -8.28 -3.30 10.31
N VAL A 191 -9.40 -3.94 9.92
CA VAL A 191 -9.90 -5.16 10.55
C VAL A 191 -9.34 -6.37 9.80
N GLU A 192 -8.64 -7.23 10.52
CA GLU A 192 -8.21 -8.54 10.03
C GLU A 192 -9.18 -9.61 10.56
N TYR A 193 -9.55 -10.57 9.72
CA TYR A 193 -10.44 -11.64 10.12
C TYR A 193 -9.64 -12.90 10.39
N GLU A 194 -9.86 -13.47 11.58
CA GLU A 194 -9.22 -14.69 12.01
C GLU A 194 -10.28 -15.76 12.27
N SER A 195 -10.07 -16.95 11.73
CA SER A 195 -10.93 -18.09 12.00
C SER A 195 -10.72 -18.57 13.43
N LYS A 196 -11.78 -18.51 14.25
CA LYS A 196 -11.74 -18.91 15.67
C LYS A 196 -12.86 -19.89 15.99
N ASP A 197 -12.54 -20.84 16.86
CA ASP A 197 -13.53 -21.73 17.43
C ASP A 197 -14.34 -20.97 18.48
N GLY A 198 -15.65 -21.04 18.34
CA GLY A 198 -16.64 -20.42 19.20
C GLY A 198 -17.86 -21.32 19.37
N SER A 199 -18.98 -20.72 19.70
CA SER A 199 -20.24 -21.43 19.79
C SER A 199 -21.39 -20.58 19.32
N PHE A 200 -22.43 -21.23 18.89
CA PHE A 200 -23.74 -20.66 18.66
C PHE A 200 -24.61 -21.03 19.84
N TRP A 201 -25.06 -20.03 20.59
CA TRP A 201 -25.88 -20.23 21.78
C TRP A 201 -27.35 -20.01 21.44
N HIS A 202 -28.18 -21.04 21.59
CA HIS A 202 -29.62 -21.00 21.36
C HIS A 202 -30.32 -20.53 22.61
N LEU A 203 -30.96 -19.38 22.52
CA LEU A 203 -31.64 -18.68 23.62
C LEU A 203 -33.16 -18.73 23.40
N LEU A 204 -33.90 -18.81 24.49
CA LEU A 204 -35.35 -18.80 24.51
C LEU A 204 -35.87 -17.49 25.13
N TYR A 205 -36.59 -16.72 24.31
CA TYR A 205 -37.25 -15.50 24.75
C TYR A 205 -38.75 -15.74 24.83
N PRO A 206 -39.37 -15.58 26.02
CA PRO A 206 -40.81 -15.77 26.14
C PRO A 206 -41.59 -14.66 25.45
N VAL A 207 -42.54 -15.01 24.58
CA VAL A 207 -43.47 -14.09 23.94
C VAL A 207 -44.56 -13.71 24.98
N LYS A 208 -44.69 -12.41 25.24
CA LYS A 208 -45.57 -11.88 26.27
C LYS A 208 -47.04 -12.23 26.03
N GLU A 209 -47.50 -12.05 24.78
CA GLU A 209 -48.92 -12.18 24.42
C GLU A 209 -49.35 -13.65 24.28
N THR A 210 -48.50 -14.54 23.88
CA THR A 210 -48.82 -15.94 23.61
C THR A 210 -48.29 -16.91 24.66
N GLY A 211 -47.22 -16.48 25.39
CA GLY A 211 -46.54 -17.33 26.36
C GLY A 211 -45.66 -18.40 25.74
N GLU A 212 -45.55 -18.44 24.40
CA GLU A 212 -44.62 -19.34 23.71
C GLU A 212 -43.17 -18.89 23.82
N MET A 213 -42.23 -19.81 23.71
CA MET A 213 -40.81 -19.54 23.77
C MET A 213 -40.27 -19.39 22.33
N LEU A 214 -39.86 -18.17 22.03
CA LEU A 214 -39.22 -17.84 20.72
C LEU A 214 -37.72 -18.14 20.78
N GLU A 215 -37.29 -19.03 19.93
CA GLU A 215 -35.88 -19.45 19.86
C GLU A 215 -35.07 -18.57 18.91
N LEU A 216 -33.94 -18.08 19.39
CA LEU A 216 -32.96 -17.39 18.59
C LEU A 216 -31.54 -17.88 18.93
N ALA A 217 -30.58 -17.64 18.04
CA ALA A 217 -29.20 -18.07 18.26
C ALA A 217 -28.22 -16.91 18.08
N THR A 218 -27.18 -16.88 18.92
CA THR A 218 -26.19 -15.79 18.91
C THR A 218 -24.79 -16.29 19.20
N THR A 219 -23.78 -15.63 18.62
CA THR A 219 -22.36 -15.81 18.96
C THR A 219 -21.89 -14.86 20.05
N ARG A 220 -22.72 -13.87 20.44
CA ARG A 220 -22.40 -12.80 21.39
C ARG A 220 -23.48 -12.63 22.47
N PRO A 221 -23.67 -13.61 23.37
CA PRO A 221 -24.69 -13.52 24.39
C PRO A 221 -24.48 -12.34 25.36
N GLU A 222 -23.27 -11.83 25.55
CA GLU A 222 -22.99 -10.67 26.40
C GLU A 222 -23.68 -9.40 25.93
N THR A 223 -23.94 -9.27 24.61
CA THR A 223 -24.62 -8.07 24.10
C THR A 223 -26.14 -8.13 24.20
N MET A 224 -26.72 -9.27 24.54
CA MET A 224 -28.18 -9.44 24.66
C MET A 224 -28.84 -8.46 25.63
N LEU A 225 -28.13 -8.03 26.67
CA LEU A 225 -28.64 -7.05 27.62
C LEU A 225 -29.02 -5.71 26.93
N GLY A 226 -28.43 -5.44 25.76
CA GLY A 226 -28.71 -4.28 24.92
C GLY A 226 -29.75 -4.52 23.81
N ASP A 227 -30.38 -5.69 23.74
CA ASP A 227 -31.37 -5.99 22.70
C ASP A 227 -32.57 -5.06 22.81
N THR A 228 -33.04 -4.52 21.69
CA THR A 228 -34.16 -3.58 21.61
C THR A 228 -35.28 -4.08 20.74
N ALA A 229 -35.07 -5.16 20.03
CA ALA A 229 -36.09 -5.91 19.27
C ALA A 229 -35.63 -7.34 19.01
N VAL A 230 -36.56 -8.13 18.51
CA VAL A 230 -36.31 -9.40 17.84
C VAL A 230 -36.88 -9.28 16.42
N ALA A 231 -36.10 -9.63 15.41
CA ALA A 231 -36.52 -9.61 14.01
C ALA A 231 -36.97 -10.99 13.53
N ILE A 232 -38.06 -11.02 12.79
CA ILE A 232 -38.59 -12.17 12.06
C ILE A 232 -38.87 -11.74 10.62
N ASN A 233 -38.90 -12.69 9.69
CA ASN A 233 -39.31 -12.39 8.31
C ASN A 233 -40.84 -12.33 8.21
N ALA A 234 -41.38 -11.30 7.58
CA ALA A 234 -42.84 -11.11 7.40
C ALA A 234 -43.51 -12.27 6.66
N GLU A 235 -42.77 -12.94 5.77
CA GLU A 235 -43.27 -14.06 4.97
C GLU A 235 -43.08 -15.42 5.64
N ASP A 236 -42.35 -15.50 6.78
CA ASP A 236 -42.08 -16.77 7.45
C ASP A 236 -43.35 -17.34 8.07
N PRO A 237 -43.86 -18.47 7.55
CA PRO A 237 -45.12 -19.07 8.04
C PRO A 237 -45.02 -19.53 9.51
N ARG A 238 -43.82 -19.78 10.03
CA ARG A 238 -43.59 -20.19 11.42
C ARG A 238 -43.95 -19.10 12.42
N TYR A 239 -43.79 -17.85 12.05
CA TYR A 239 -43.84 -16.70 12.95
C TYR A 239 -44.87 -15.63 12.59
N LYS A 240 -45.68 -15.81 11.53
CA LYS A 240 -46.74 -14.86 11.09
C LYS A 240 -47.69 -14.47 12.21
N HIS A 241 -48.00 -15.38 13.14
CA HIS A 241 -48.87 -15.13 14.24
C HIS A 241 -48.26 -14.24 15.36
N LEU A 242 -46.96 -14.01 15.29
CA LEU A 242 -46.24 -13.17 16.26
C LEU A 242 -46.02 -11.72 15.78
N HIS A 243 -46.57 -11.37 14.62
CA HIS A 243 -46.47 -9.98 14.15
C HIS A 243 -47.12 -9.02 15.13
N GLY A 244 -46.34 -7.98 15.59
CA GLY A 244 -46.82 -6.98 16.54
C GLY A 244 -46.83 -7.44 17.99
N CYS A 245 -46.38 -8.67 18.29
CA CYS A 245 -46.14 -9.14 19.66
C CYS A 245 -44.82 -8.63 20.22
N HIS A 246 -44.63 -8.88 21.53
CA HIS A 246 -43.42 -8.55 22.25
C HIS A 246 -42.81 -9.79 22.89
N VAL A 247 -41.48 -9.79 23.05
CA VAL A 247 -40.80 -10.77 23.89
C VAL A 247 -40.32 -10.11 25.17
N VAL A 248 -40.19 -10.92 26.19
CA VAL A 248 -39.61 -10.50 27.48
C VAL A 248 -38.16 -10.92 27.48
N LEU A 249 -37.23 -9.96 27.53
CA LEU A 249 -35.80 -10.21 27.52
C LEU A 249 -35.39 -10.96 28.81
N PRO A 250 -34.80 -12.16 28.68
CA PRO A 250 -34.36 -12.92 29.85
C PRO A 250 -33.38 -12.12 30.72
N LEU A 251 -33.31 -12.43 31.99
CA LEU A 251 -32.46 -11.79 33.01
C LEU A 251 -32.82 -10.34 33.35
N LEU A 252 -33.39 -9.56 32.44
CA LEU A 252 -33.77 -8.16 32.64
C LEU A 252 -35.28 -7.96 32.81
N GLY A 253 -36.11 -8.84 32.26
CA GLY A 253 -37.57 -8.67 32.27
C GLY A 253 -38.06 -7.50 31.42
N ARG A 254 -37.22 -6.91 30.57
CA ARG A 254 -37.58 -5.81 29.67
C ARG A 254 -38.41 -6.35 28.50
N GLU A 255 -39.52 -5.68 28.18
CA GLU A 255 -40.34 -5.99 27.01
C GLU A 255 -39.74 -5.31 25.79
N ILE A 256 -39.53 -6.05 24.69
CA ILE A 256 -39.04 -5.57 23.42
C ILE A 256 -39.92 -6.08 22.29
N PRO A 257 -40.14 -5.29 21.20
CA PRO A 257 -41.05 -5.66 20.11
C PRO A 257 -40.47 -6.76 19.23
N ILE A 258 -41.34 -7.56 18.60
CA ILE A 258 -41.02 -8.40 17.46
C ILE A 258 -41.27 -7.56 16.19
N VAL A 259 -40.22 -7.30 15.41
CA VAL A 259 -40.28 -6.51 14.17
C VAL A 259 -40.16 -7.43 12.95
N CYS A 260 -40.82 -7.03 11.86
CA CYS A 260 -40.73 -7.74 10.57
C CYS A 260 -39.66 -7.10 9.71
N ASP A 261 -38.57 -7.80 9.43
CA ASP A 261 -37.44 -7.30 8.65
C ASP A 261 -36.81 -8.42 7.80
N GLU A 262 -36.42 -8.08 6.55
CA GLU A 262 -35.75 -8.99 5.62
C GLU A 262 -34.36 -9.45 6.11
N HIS A 263 -33.81 -8.78 7.11
CA HIS A 263 -32.57 -9.20 7.76
C HIS A 263 -32.68 -10.58 8.41
N ALA A 264 -33.88 -10.95 8.88
CA ALA A 264 -34.18 -12.29 9.35
C ALA A 264 -34.40 -13.25 8.17
N ASP A 265 -33.36 -14.00 7.81
CA ASP A 265 -33.39 -14.96 6.71
C ASP A 265 -34.11 -16.24 7.13
N MET A 266 -35.19 -16.55 6.45
CA MET A 266 -36.05 -17.73 6.73
C MET A 266 -35.34 -19.08 6.60
N GLU A 267 -34.27 -19.11 5.78
CA GLU A 267 -33.51 -20.32 5.46
C GLU A 267 -32.29 -20.51 6.37
N LYS A 268 -31.98 -19.54 7.21
CA LYS A 268 -30.81 -19.59 8.09
C LYS A 268 -31.19 -19.74 9.56
N GLY A 269 -30.57 -20.71 10.22
CA GLY A 269 -30.74 -20.96 11.63
C GLY A 269 -32.22 -21.09 12.05
N THR A 270 -32.60 -20.37 13.11
CA THR A 270 -33.99 -20.35 13.61
C THR A 270 -34.91 -19.49 12.75
N GLY A 271 -34.38 -18.62 11.86
CA GLY A 271 -35.15 -17.58 11.18
C GLY A 271 -35.50 -16.37 12.07
N VAL A 272 -34.99 -16.33 13.28
CA VAL A 272 -35.22 -15.29 14.29
C VAL A 272 -33.88 -14.68 14.68
N VAL A 273 -33.79 -13.35 14.65
CA VAL A 273 -32.54 -12.61 14.95
C VAL A 273 -32.79 -11.63 16.09
N LYS A 274 -31.94 -11.65 17.14
CA LYS A 274 -31.93 -10.58 18.13
C LYS A 274 -31.39 -9.30 17.50
N ILE A 275 -31.90 -8.15 17.90
CA ILE A 275 -31.49 -6.86 17.38
C ILE A 275 -30.88 -6.02 18.49
N THR A 276 -29.55 -5.80 18.37
CA THR A 276 -28.76 -4.98 19.30
C THR A 276 -28.13 -3.80 18.53
N PRO A 277 -28.85 -2.74 18.23
CA PRO A 277 -28.40 -1.69 17.31
C PRO A 277 -27.11 -0.99 17.71
N ALA A 278 -26.74 -1.02 18.99
CA ALA A 278 -25.54 -0.38 19.50
C ALA A 278 -24.27 -1.25 19.33
N HIS A 279 -24.38 -2.56 19.01
CA HIS A 279 -23.27 -3.52 19.05
C HIS A 279 -23.15 -4.45 17.83
N ASP A 280 -23.96 -4.26 16.79
CA ASP A 280 -23.87 -5.01 15.54
C ASP A 280 -24.17 -4.09 14.35
N PRO A 281 -23.35 -4.10 13.28
CA PRO A 281 -23.55 -3.24 12.11
C PRO A 281 -24.87 -3.49 11.37
N ASN A 282 -25.32 -4.73 11.28
CA ASN A 282 -26.58 -5.07 10.61
C ASN A 282 -27.77 -4.69 11.47
N ASP A 283 -27.69 -4.99 12.78
CA ASP A 283 -28.71 -4.60 13.76
C ASP A 283 -28.88 -3.08 13.83
N PHE A 284 -27.79 -2.31 13.65
CA PHE A 284 -27.82 -0.85 13.56
C PHE A 284 -28.69 -0.36 12.39
N GLU A 285 -28.58 -0.99 11.22
CA GLU A 285 -29.40 -0.63 10.07
C GLU A 285 -30.88 -1.06 10.25
N VAL A 286 -31.14 -2.22 10.89
CA VAL A 286 -32.49 -2.63 11.31
C VAL A 286 -33.05 -1.61 12.31
N GLY A 287 -32.25 -1.22 13.29
CA GLY A 287 -32.62 -0.21 14.30
C GLY A 287 -33.07 1.10 13.68
N LYS A 288 -32.38 1.57 12.65
CA LYS A 288 -32.76 2.78 11.90
C LYS A 288 -34.08 2.62 11.12
N ARG A 289 -34.29 1.47 10.47
CA ARG A 289 -35.49 1.22 9.69
C ARG A 289 -36.74 1.15 10.55
N HIS A 290 -36.60 0.68 11.79
CA HIS A 290 -37.70 0.49 12.74
C HIS A 290 -37.73 1.49 13.88
N ASP A 291 -36.88 2.54 13.84
CA ASP A 291 -36.77 3.58 14.87
C ASP A 291 -36.56 2.99 16.28
N LEU A 292 -35.71 1.96 16.40
CA LEU A 292 -35.43 1.27 17.64
C LEU A 292 -34.41 2.03 18.50
N PRO A 293 -34.54 2.00 19.85
CA PRO A 293 -33.55 2.58 20.73
C PRO A 293 -32.18 1.93 20.57
N MET A 294 -31.11 2.71 20.70
CA MET A 294 -29.75 2.21 20.78
C MET A 294 -29.32 2.14 22.24
N ILE A 295 -29.01 0.94 22.73
CA ILE A 295 -28.60 0.71 24.12
C ILE A 295 -27.20 0.12 24.14
N ARG A 296 -26.22 0.88 24.63
CA ARG A 296 -24.84 0.46 24.79
C ARG A 296 -24.65 -0.28 26.12
N VAL A 297 -24.00 -1.44 26.05
CA VAL A 297 -23.72 -2.31 27.19
C VAL A 297 -22.23 -2.52 27.45
N LEU A 298 -21.36 -1.98 26.57
CA LEU A 298 -19.91 -2.03 26.71
C LEU A 298 -19.33 -0.62 26.82
N THR A 299 -18.31 -0.47 27.65
CA THR A 299 -17.46 0.71 27.73
C THR A 299 -16.42 0.68 26.57
N TYR A 300 -15.73 1.78 26.36
CA TYR A 300 -14.69 1.87 25.31
C TYR A 300 -13.45 1.00 25.60
N ASP A 301 -13.19 0.61 26.84
CA ASP A 301 -12.13 -0.32 27.21
C ASP A 301 -12.60 -1.80 27.25
N GLY A 302 -13.84 -2.08 26.78
CA GLY A 302 -14.36 -3.44 26.55
C GLY A 302 -14.92 -4.12 27.78
N HIS A 303 -15.29 -3.36 28.81
CA HIS A 303 -15.99 -3.86 30.02
C HIS A 303 -17.49 -3.61 29.93
N MET A 304 -18.26 -4.38 30.67
CA MET A 304 -19.69 -4.14 30.76
C MET A 304 -19.98 -2.84 31.54
N THR A 305 -20.91 -2.03 31.03
CA THR A 305 -21.31 -0.75 31.62
C THR A 305 -21.99 -0.90 32.97
N GLY A 306 -21.77 0.08 33.83
CA GLY A 306 -22.36 0.12 35.15
C GLY A 306 -23.14 1.41 35.43
N ALA A 307 -23.59 1.57 36.70
CA ALA A 307 -24.36 2.72 37.15
C ALA A 307 -23.64 4.06 36.94
N ALA A 308 -22.31 4.10 37.07
CA ALA A 308 -21.52 5.32 36.85
C ALA A 308 -21.53 5.75 35.37
N ASP A 309 -21.37 4.80 34.45
CA ASP A 309 -21.37 5.04 32.99
C ASP A 309 -22.75 5.57 32.56
N LYS A 310 -23.82 4.93 33.05
CA LYS A 310 -25.19 5.39 32.81
C LYS A 310 -25.41 6.81 33.31
N ALA A 311 -25.04 7.08 34.56
CA ALA A 311 -25.23 8.40 35.19
C ALA A 311 -24.46 9.51 34.43
N ALA A 312 -23.28 9.21 33.90
CA ALA A 312 -22.49 10.16 33.09
C ALA A 312 -23.22 10.54 31.81
N VAL A 313 -23.75 9.58 31.06
CA VAL A 313 -24.48 9.84 29.80
C VAL A 313 -25.82 10.52 30.07
N ASP A 314 -26.56 10.10 31.12
CA ASP A 314 -27.82 10.74 31.52
C ASP A 314 -27.62 12.22 31.91
N ALA A 315 -26.51 12.55 32.58
CA ALA A 315 -26.15 13.93 32.90
C ALA A 315 -25.87 14.78 31.66
N GLU A 316 -25.17 14.23 30.67
CA GLU A 316 -24.91 14.91 29.38
C GLU A 316 -26.21 15.16 28.60
N LYS A 317 -27.13 14.17 28.60
CA LYS A 317 -28.46 14.30 27.97
C LYS A 317 -29.29 15.37 28.69
N ALA A 318 -29.31 15.34 30.01
CA ALA A 318 -30.05 16.31 30.83
C ALA A 318 -29.51 17.74 30.66
N ALA A 319 -28.20 17.89 30.43
CA ALA A 319 -27.55 19.17 30.17
C ALA A 319 -27.73 19.67 28.71
N GLY A 320 -28.38 18.89 27.84
CA GLY A 320 -28.59 19.23 26.44
C GLY A 320 -27.27 19.21 25.60
N ARG A 321 -26.22 18.58 26.10
CA ARG A 321 -24.93 18.45 25.41
C ARG A 321 -24.80 17.17 24.58
N ALA A 322 -25.61 16.16 24.89
CA ALA A 322 -25.67 14.94 24.08
C ALA A 322 -26.39 15.18 22.76
N ALA A 323 -25.99 14.44 21.71
CA ALA A 323 -26.71 14.44 20.43
C ALA A 323 -28.09 13.78 20.59
N ALA A 324 -29.05 14.13 19.72
CA ALA A 324 -30.40 13.54 19.77
C ALA A 324 -30.37 12.01 19.54
N ASP A 325 -29.36 11.52 18.80
CA ASP A 325 -29.11 10.11 18.50
C ASP A 325 -28.03 9.45 19.37
N GLU A 326 -27.71 10.07 20.54
CA GLU A 326 -26.75 9.51 21.48
C GLU A 326 -27.32 8.22 22.11
N PRO A 327 -26.62 7.07 22.02
CA PRO A 327 -27.08 5.83 22.64
C PRO A 327 -27.35 5.96 24.11
N ASP A 328 -28.39 5.28 24.59
CA ASP A 328 -28.58 5.05 26.01
C ASP A 328 -27.51 4.11 26.55
N VAL A 329 -27.17 4.21 27.82
CA VAL A 329 -26.23 3.32 28.50
C VAL A 329 -26.97 2.53 29.54
N LEU A 330 -26.84 1.20 29.48
CA LEU A 330 -27.44 0.32 30.48
C LEU A 330 -26.51 0.19 31.68
N ASP A 331 -27.10 0.19 32.87
CA ASP A 331 -26.45 -0.39 34.05
C ASP A 331 -26.62 -1.90 34.00
N CYS A 332 -25.53 -2.63 33.68
CA CYS A 332 -25.54 -4.09 33.57
C CYS A 332 -25.54 -4.80 34.92
N GLY A 333 -25.73 -4.07 36.05
CA GLY A 333 -25.91 -4.61 37.39
C GLY A 333 -24.74 -5.51 37.82
N LYS A 334 -24.99 -6.76 38.15
CA LYS A 334 -23.95 -7.70 38.60
C LYS A 334 -22.85 -8.01 37.59
N TYR A 335 -23.07 -7.70 36.30
CA TYR A 335 -22.09 -7.91 35.25
C TYR A 335 -21.22 -6.67 35.00
N ALA A 336 -21.56 -5.52 35.61
CA ALA A 336 -20.81 -4.28 35.44
C ALA A 336 -19.32 -4.44 35.79
N GLY A 337 -18.44 -3.90 34.97
CA GLY A 337 -16.99 -3.97 35.11
C GLY A 337 -16.35 -5.31 34.74
N MET A 338 -17.12 -6.32 34.35
CA MET A 338 -16.57 -7.55 33.77
C MET A 338 -16.13 -7.29 32.30
N THR A 339 -15.07 -7.94 31.87
CA THR A 339 -14.74 -7.98 30.43
C THR A 339 -15.86 -8.68 29.65
N ALA A 340 -16.01 -8.40 28.37
CA ALA A 340 -17.02 -9.03 27.51
C ALA A 340 -16.99 -10.58 27.62
N LEU A 341 -15.80 -11.19 27.68
CA LEU A 341 -15.66 -12.65 27.81
C LEU A 341 -16.03 -13.20 29.19
N GLU A 342 -15.75 -12.46 30.27
CA GLU A 342 -16.18 -12.84 31.63
C GLU A 342 -17.69 -12.72 31.77
N ALA A 343 -18.26 -11.62 31.29
CA ALA A 343 -19.68 -11.39 31.24
C ALA A 343 -20.43 -12.46 30.44
N ARG A 344 -19.90 -12.86 29.30
CA ARG A 344 -20.44 -13.96 28.47
C ARG A 344 -20.60 -15.23 29.27
N LYS A 345 -19.55 -15.63 30.02
CA LYS A 345 -19.60 -16.81 30.87
C LYS A 345 -20.64 -16.71 31.99
N ALA A 346 -20.70 -15.56 32.66
CA ALA A 346 -21.64 -15.31 33.73
C ALA A 346 -23.11 -15.28 33.24
N ILE A 347 -23.35 -14.61 32.11
CA ILE A 347 -24.67 -14.52 31.47
C ILE A 347 -25.16 -15.90 31.04
N LEU A 348 -24.29 -16.72 30.41
CA LEU A 348 -24.66 -18.08 30.00
C LEU A 348 -25.02 -18.95 31.21
N ALA A 349 -24.29 -18.88 32.30
CA ALA A 349 -24.63 -19.61 33.52
C ALA A 349 -25.99 -19.20 34.11
N ASP A 350 -26.30 -17.90 34.06
CA ASP A 350 -27.59 -17.39 34.53
C ASP A 350 -28.74 -17.77 33.60
N LEU A 351 -28.49 -17.77 32.26
CA LEU A 351 -29.49 -18.23 31.28
C LEU A 351 -29.78 -19.73 31.42
N GLU A 352 -28.77 -20.54 31.71
CA GLU A 352 -28.93 -21.95 32.02
C GLU A 352 -29.75 -22.15 33.31
N ALA A 353 -29.42 -21.39 34.37
CA ALA A 353 -30.12 -21.46 35.63
C ALA A 353 -31.61 -21.06 35.56
N CYS A 354 -31.97 -20.10 34.70
CA CYS A 354 -33.36 -19.71 34.47
C CYS A 354 -34.06 -20.48 33.35
N GLY A 355 -33.39 -21.44 32.67
CA GLY A 355 -33.94 -22.27 31.60
C GLY A 355 -34.09 -21.54 30.27
N ALA A 356 -33.41 -20.40 30.08
CA ALA A 356 -33.42 -19.62 28.86
C ALA A 356 -32.29 -20.00 27.87
N LEU A 357 -31.31 -20.79 28.30
CA LEU A 357 -30.31 -21.42 27.41
C LEU A 357 -30.84 -22.79 26.99
N LYS A 358 -31.14 -22.98 25.72
CA LYS A 358 -31.64 -24.21 25.16
C LYS A 358 -30.55 -25.18 24.78
N GLU A 359 -29.57 -24.68 23.98
CA GLU A 359 -28.53 -25.53 23.41
C GLU A 359 -27.26 -24.69 23.13
N THR A 360 -26.12 -25.37 23.06
CA THR A 360 -24.83 -24.77 22.64
C THR A 360 -24.29 -25.60 21.50
N GLU A 361 -24.22 -25.04 20.31
CA GLU A 361 -23.69 -25.63 19.11
C GLU A 361 -22.24 -25.12 18.84
N PRO A 362 -21.24 -26.01 18.67
CA PRO A 362 -19.90 -25.60 18.28
C PRO A 362 -19.87 -24.92 16.90
N LEU A 363 -19.20 -23.79 16.78
CA LEU A 363 -19.10 -23.03 15.54
C LEU A 363 -17.69 -22.50 15.35
N THR A 364 -17.10 -22.74 14.18
CA THR A 364 -15.90 -22.02 13.74
C THR A 364 -16.32 -20.86 12.87
N HIS A 365 -15.96 -19.63 13.21
CA HIS A 365 -16.36 -18.43 12.48
C HIS A 365 -15.24 -17.41 12.40
N GLU A 366 -15.36 -16.52 11.44
CA GLU A 366 -14.42 -15.41 11.25
C GLU A 366 -14.69 -14.31 12.29
N VAL A 367 -13.67 -14.00 13.10
CA VAL A 367 -13.72 -12.95 14.13
C VAL A 367 -12.84 -11.79 13.70
N GLY A 368 -13.41 -10.59 13.67
CA GLY A 368 -12.66 -9.38 13.38
C GLY A 368 -11.67 -9.06 14.49
N THR A 369 -10.42 -8.81 14.12
CA THR A 369 -9.33 -8.45 15.02
C THR A 369 -8.65 -7.16 14.55
N CYS A 370 -8.09 -6.43 15.47
CA CYS A 370 -7.32 -5.23 15.18
C CYS A 370 -5.99 -5.62 14.49
N TYR A 371 -5.74 -5.09 13.32
CA TYR A 371 -4.52 -5.35 12.54
C TYR A 371 -3.20 -5.04 13.29
N ARG A 372 -3.28 -4.32 14.41
CA ARG A 372 -2.12 -3.87 15.20
C ARG A 372 -1.83 -4.71 16.43
N CYS A 373 -2.86 -4.94 17.24
CA CYS A 373 -2.71 -5.61 18.52
C CYS A 373 -3.33 -7.01 18.54
N HIS A 374 -4.01 -7.40 17.44
CA HIS A 374 -4.72 -8.69 17.28
C HIS A 374 -5.81 -8.95 18.34
N SER A 375 -6.19 -7.91 19.09
CA SER A 375 -7.36 -7.98 19.98
C SER A 375 -8.64 -8.01 19.16
N VAL A 376 -9.64 -8.73 19.65
CA VAL A 376 -10.97 -8.74 19.05
C VAL A 376 -11.53 -7.33 19.07
N ILE A 377 -12.10 -6.91 17.96
CA ILE A 377 -12.76 -5.61 17.86
C ILE A 377 -14.20 -5.70 18.39
N GLU A 378 -14.68 -4.59 18.94
CA GLU A 378 -16.05 -4.44 19.40
C GLU A 378 -16.77 -3.45 18.48
N PRO A 379 -17.70 -3.90 17.61
CA PRO A 379 -18.57 -2.98 16.91
C PRO A 379 -19.41 -2.19 17.93
N MET A 380 -19.38 -0.86 17.86
CA MET A 380 -20.19 -0.03 18.74
C MET A 380 -20.55 1.31 18.12
N VAL A 381 -21.65 1.89 18.55
CA VAL A 381 -22.02 3.24 18.14
C VAL A 381 -21.17 4.25 18.92
N SER A 382 -20.50 5.13 18.18
CA SER A 382 -19.64 6.17 18.72
C SER A 382 -19.74 7.46 17.92
N LYS A 383 -19.59 8.59 18.61
CA LYS A 383 -19.61 9.92 18.00
C LYS A 383 -18.24 10.24 17.40
N GLN A 384 -18.14 10.15 16.09
CA GLN A 384 -16.89 10.26 15.33
C GLN A 384 -17.01 11.28 14.20
N TRP A 385 -15.87 11.64 13.59
CA TRP A 385 -15.83 12.42 12.37
C TRP A 385 -15.77 11.49 11.16
N PHE A 386 -16.57 11.81 10.14
CA PHE A 386 -16.71 11.01 8.93
C PHE A 386 -16.56 11.84 7.66
N VAL A 387 -16.03 11.20 6.61
CA VAL A 387 -16.06 11.70 5.23
C VAL A 387 -17.15 10.94 4.48
N LYS A 388 -18.06 11.68 3.82
CA LYS A 388 -19.04 11.09 2.88
C LYS A 388 -18.33 10.59 1.65
N MET A 389 -18.32 9.27 1.46
CA MET A 389 -17.52 8.65 0.40
C MET A 389 -18.20 8.63 -0.97
N GLU A 390 -19.51 8.53 -1.04
CA GLU A 390 -20.23 8.41 -2.32
C GLU A 390 -19.90 9.51 -3.35
N PRO A 391 -19.92 10.82 -2.98
CA PRO A 391 -19.60 11.88 -3.93
C PRO A 391 -18.13 11.85 -4.40
N LEU A 392 -17.22 11.32 -3.58
CA LEU A 392 -15.79 11.23 -3.88
C LEU A 392 -15.45 9.96 -4.69
N ALA A 393 -16.16 8.88 -4.43
CA ALA A 393 -15.93 7.59 -5.07
C ALA A 393 -16.33 7.57 -6.54
N LYS A 394 -17.43 8.22 -6.89
CA LYS A 394 -17.95 8.21 -8.27
C LYS A 394 -16.96 8.77 -9.29
N PRO A 395 -16.40 9.99 -9.15
CA PRO A 395 -15.38 10.50 -10.08
C PRO A 395 -14.11 9.64 -10.09
N ALA A 396 -13.74 9.07 -8.96
CA ALA A 396 -12.56 8.23 -8.83
C ALA A 396 -12.70 6.90 -9.61
N ILE A 397 -13.88 6.28 -9.58
CA ILE A 397 -14.20 5.10 -10.40
C ILE A 397 -14.19 5.47 -11.89
N GLU A 398 -14.87 6.55 -12.25
CA GLU A 398 -14.96 7.00 -13.64
C GLU A 398 -13.59 7.30 -14.27
N SER A 399 -12.66 7.91 -13.53
CA SER A 399 -11.30 8.21 -13.97
C SER A 399 -10.54 6.94 -14.38
N VAL A 400 -10.69 5.85 -13.60
CA VAL A 400 -10.09 4.56 -13.91
C VAL A 400 -10.80 3.85 -15.07
N GLU A 401 -12.14 3.87 -15.10
CA GLU A 401 -12.92 3.28 -16.20
C GLU A 401 -12.66 3.99 -17.55
N LYS A 402 -12.39 5.29 -17.55
CA LYS A 402 -11.99 6.07 -18.74
C LYS A 402 -10.52 5.86 -19.13
N GLY A 403 -9.72 5.19 -18.29
CA GLY A 403 -8.31 4.92 -18.54
C GLY A 403 -7.38 6.12 -18.31
N GLU A 404 -7.83 7.15 -17.59
CA GLU A 404 -6.99 8.26 -17.13
C GLU A 404 -5.95 7.75 -16.13
N ILE A 405 -6.32 6.77 -15.31
CA ILE A 405 -5.42 6.04 -14.42
C ILE A 405 -5.43 4.57 -14.82
N LYS A 406 -4.24 3.98 -14.98
CA LYS A 406 -4.06 2.59 -15.38
C LYS A 406 -3.38 1.78 -14.28
N PHE A 407 -3.92 0.61 -13.98
CA PHE A 407 -3.27 -0.36 -13.11
C PHE A 407 -2.40 -1.32 -13.92
N VAL A 408 -1.19 -1.56 -13.47
CA VAL A 408 -0.28 -2.55 -14.06
C VAL A 408 0.07 -3.59 -12.98
N PRO A 409 -0.37 -4.85 -13.13
CA PRO A 409 -1.19 -5.40 -14.19
C PRO A 409 -2.68 -5.04 -14.06
N ASP A 410 -3.38 -5.04 -15.15
CA ASP A 410 -4.78 -4.59 -15.28
C ASP A 410 -5.77 -5.34 -14.39
N ARG A 411 -5.46 -6.58 -13.98
CA ARG A 411 -6.33 -7.36 -13.07
C ARG A 411 -6.68 -6.63 -11.77
N PHE A 412 -5.86 -5.69 -11.31
CA PHE A 412 -6.12 -4.92 -10.09
C PHE A 412 -7.12 -3.77 -10.29
N THR A 413 -7.44 -3.40 -11.52
CA THR A 413 -8.51 -2.44 -11.83
C THR A 413 -9.84 -2.89 -11.24
N LYS A 414 -10.20 -4.17 -11.39
CA LYS A 414 -11.44 -4.72 -10.82
C LYS A 414 -11.43 -4.69 -9.28
N ASN A 415 -10.29 -5.00 -8.66
CA ASN A 415 -10.15 -4.96 -7.20
C ASN A 415 -10.38 -3.54 -6.66
N TYR A 416 -9.77 -2.54 -7.30
CA TYR A 416 -9.97 -1.13 -6.98
C TYR A 416 -11.44 -0.70 -7.13
N ILE A 417 -12.08 -0.99 -8.25
CA ILE A 417 -13.47 -0.60 -8.52
C ILE A 417 -14.42 -1.24 -7.50
N ASN A 418 -14.25 -2.53 -7.20
CA ASN A 418 -15.07 -3.24 -6.21
C ASN A 418 -14.91 -2.62 -4.82
N TRP A 419 -13.68 -2.27 -4.42
CA TRP A 419 -13.40 -1.59 -3.17
C TRP A 419 -14.14 -0.25 -3.08
N MET A 420 -14.03 0.58 -4.13
CA MET A 420 -14.67 1.90 -4.15
C MET A 420 -16.21 1.82 -4.16
N LYS A 421 -16.80 0.81 -4.79
CA LYS A 421 -18.26 0.59 -4.83
C LYS A 421 -18.82 0.08 -3.50
N GLY A 422 -18.03 -0.66 -2.74
CA GLY A 422 -18.43 -1.22 -1.44
C GLY A 422 -18.19 -0.29 -0.24
N GLY A 423 -17.61 0.89 -0.46
CA GLY A 423 -17.18 1.77 0.62
C GLY A 423 -18.34 2.43 1.36
N ARG A 424 -18.27 2.38 2.71
CA ARG A 424 -19.10 3.20 3.62
C ARG A 424 -18.43 4.55 3.84
N ASP A 425 -19.11 5.45 4.54
CA ASP A 425 -18.51 6.71 5.01
C ASP A 425 -17.26 6.41 5.84
N TRP A 426 -16.18 7.11 5.55
CA TRP A 426 -14.88 6.87 6.17
C TRP A 426 -14.77 7.57 7.52
N CYS A 427 -14.64 6.80 8.61
CA CYS A 427 -14.32 7.32 9.93
C CYS A 427 -12.87 7.82 9.96
N ILE A 428 -12.69 9.13 10.18
CA ILE A 428 -11.38 9.80 10.11
C ILE A 428 -10.83 10.21 11.47
N SER A 429 -11.59 10.15 12.55
CA SER A 429 -11.10 10.47 13.90
C SER A 429 -10.48 9.26 14.59
N ARG A 430 -9.44 9.51 15.37
CA ARG A 430 -8.74 8.52 16.20
C ARG A 430 -8.47 9.14 17.56
N GLN A 431 -8.72 8.38 18.63
CA GLN A 431 -8.55 8.78 20.04
C GLN A 431 -7.07 8.65 20.45
N LEU A 432 -6.19 9.24 19.65
CA LEU A 432 -4.74 9.20 19.78
C LEU A 432 -4.19 10.58 20.09
N TRP A 433 -2.96 10.63 20.60
CA TRP A 433 -2.23 11.87 20.78
C TRP A 433 -1.23 12.14 19.66
N TRP A 434 -0.71 11.09 19.03
CA TRP A 434 0.23 11.19 17.92
C TRP A 434 -0.47 11.23 16.56
N GLY A 435 -0.44 12.38 15.90
CA GLY A 435 -1.04 12.61 14.58
C GLY A 435 -1.47 14.05 14.41
N HIS A 436 -2.14 14.35 13.31
CA HIS A 436 -2.75 15.64 13.04
C HIS A 436 -3.98 15.83 13.91
N GLN A 437 -3.91 16.70 14.91
CA GLN A 437 -5.07 17.02 15.72
C GLN A 437 -6.17 17.65 14.86
N ILE A 438 -7.42 17.23 15.10
CA ILE A 438 -8.57 17.68 14.32
C ILE A 438 -8.73 19.21 14.48
N PRO A 439 -8.81 19.98 13.38
CA PRO A 439 -8.89 21.43 13.41
C PRO A 439 -10.34 21.89 13.63
N ALA A 440 -10.96 21.43 14.71
CA ALA A 440 -12.30 21.78 15.15
C ALA A 440 -12.27 22.19 16.63
N TRP A 441 -13.04 23.21 16.98
CA TRP A 441 -13.14 23.75 18.34
C TRP A 441 -14.60 23.76 18.77
N TYR A 442 -14.86 23.43 20.03
CA TYR A 442 -16.18 23.44 20.63
C TYR A 442 -16.31 24.63 21.55
N CYS A 443 -17.38 25.39 21.39
CA CYS A 443 -17.68 26.49 22.31
C CYS A 443 -18.30 25.96 23.59
N ASP A 444 -17.63 26.16 24.73
CA ASP A 444 -18.10 25.69 26.05
C ASP A 444 -19.39 26.38 26.49
N ASP A 445 -19.67 27.61 25.99
CA ASP A 445 -20.83 28.40 26.40
C ASP A 445 -22.09 28.12 25.55
N CYS A 446 -21.99 27.80 24.26
CA CYS A 446 -23.14 27.60 23.40
C CYS A 446 -23.14 26.30 22.57
N GLY A 447 -22.13 25.46 22.73
CA GLY A 447 -22.02 24.16 22.04
C GLY A 447 -21.72 24.22 20.54
N GLU A 448 -21.45 25.41 19.98
CA GLU A 448 -21.15 25.57 18.57
C GLU A 448 -19.83 24.91 18.19
N THR A 449 -19.81 24.25 17.04
CA THR A 449 -18.58 23.66 16.48
C THR A 449 -17.98 24.64 15.46
N VAL A 450 -16.75 25.08 15.71
CA VAL A 450 -15.99 26.00 14.85
C VAL A 450 -14.87 25.23 14.18
N VAL A 451 -14.90 25.13 12.85
CA VAL A 451 -13.84 24.49 12.07
C VAL A 451 -12.99 25.55 11.38
N SER A 452 -11.68 25.54 11.63
CA SER A 452 -10.74 26.55 11.12
C SER A 452 -9.34 25.94 10.95
N LYS A 453 -8.52 26.53 10.08
CA LYS A 453 -7.10 26.13 9.94
C LYS A 453 -6.29 26.50 11.18
N ASP A 454 -6.58 27.67 11.73
CA ASP A 454 -5.92 28.23 12.90
C ASP A 454 -6.90 28.31 14.08
N ALA A 455 -6.37 28.33 15.29
CA ALA A 455 -7.19 28.45 16.50
C ALA A 455 -8.04 29.74 16.43
N PRO A 456 -9.38 29.63 16.49
CA PRO A 456 -10.24 30.80 16.43
C PRO A 456 -10.14 31.62 17.70
N CYS A 457 -10.13 32.94 17.57
CA CYS A 457 -10.07 33.85 18.73
C CYS A 457 -11.36 33.86 19.55
N SER A 458 -12.52 33.63 18.92
CA SER A 458 -13.82 33.62 19.58
C SER A 458 -14.82 32.80 18.77
N CYS A 459 -15.89 32.35 19.44
CA CYS A 459 -17.01 31.66 18.82
C CYS A 459 -17.80 32.63 17.92
N PRO A 460 -18.00 32.28 16.64
CA PRO A 460 -18.72 33.16 15.68
C PRO A 460 -20.20 33.31 16.05
N LYS A 461 -20.77 32.40 16.84
CA LYS A 461 -22.19 32.40 17.20
C LYS A 461 -22.49 33.22 18.45
N CYS A 462 -21.69 33.14 19.50
CA CYS A 462 -21.95 33.77 20.77
C CYS A 462 -20.85 34.75 21.25
N GLY A 463 -19.72 34.83 20.54
CA GLY A 463 -18.59 35.70 20.89
C GLY A 463 -17.73 35.21 22.06
N SER A 464 -18.00 34.03 22.61
CA SER A 464 -17.20 33.44 23.70
C SER A 464 -15.77 33.12 23.25
N THR A 465 -14.82 33.34 24.15
CA THR A 465 -13.41 32.94 23.97
C THR A 465 -13.10 31.57 24.55
N LYS A 466 -14.08 30.91 25.19
CA LYS A 466 -13.93 29.56 25.72
C LYS A 466 -14.16 28.54 24.61
N LEU A 467 -13.07 28.19 23.96
CA LEU A 467 -13.08 27.25 22.85
C LEU A 467 -12.10 26.10 23.15
N THR A 468 -12.61 24.89 23.17
CA THR A 468 -11.81 23.68 23.41
C THR A 468 -11.60 22.95 22.08
N GLN A 469 -10.35 22.71 21.68
CA GLN A 469 -10.03 21.94 20.47
C GLN A 469 -10.41 20.48 20.67
N ASP A 470 -10.87 19.85 19.59
CA ASP A 470 -11.12 18.42 19.54
C ASP A 470 -9.86 17.64 19.98
N PRO A 471 -9.95 16.74 20.97
CA PRO A 471 -8.79 16.01 21.50
C PRO A 471 -8.26 14.96 20.53
N ASP A 472 -9.08 14.53 19.57
CA ASP A 472 -8.77 13.43 18.65
C ASP A 472 -7.80 13.88 17.56
N THR A 473 -7.16 12.90 16.92
CA THR A 473 -6.32 13.11 15.75
C THR A 473 -6.97 12.48 14.52
N LEU A 474 -6.53 12.90 13.34
CA LEU A 474 -6.95 12.34 12.07
C LEU A 474 -6.29 10.97 11.83
N ASP A 475 -7.00 10.10 11.15
CA ASP A 475 -6.47 8.86 10.58
C ASP A 475 -5.20 9.16 9.76
N THR A 476 -4.15 8.34 9.91
CA THR A 476 -2.88 8.49 9.17
C THR A 476 -3.11 8.54 7.65
N TRP A 477 -4.11 7.79 7.17
CA TRP A 477 -4.46 7.75 5.75
C TRP A 477 -5.04 9.05 5.22
N PHE A 478 -5.51 9.95 6.09
CA PHE A 478 -6.01 11.27 5.69
C PHE A 478 -4.87 12.15 5.17
N SER A 479 -3.74 12.18 5.85
CA SER A 479 -2.55 12.92 5.39
C SER A 479 -1.84 12.20 4.25
N SER A 480 -1.72 10.87 4.32
CA SER A 480 -1.05 10.06 3.30
C SER A 480 -1.78 10.14 1.93
N ALA A 481 -3.10 10.36 1.93
CA ALA A 481 -3.90 10.56 0.71
C ALA A 481 -3.49 11.81 -0.09
N LEU A 482 -2.89 12.80 0.57
CA LEU A 482 -2.49 14.07 -0.05
C LEU A 482 -1.05 14.03 -0.60
N TRP A 483 -0.34 12.93 -0.38
CA TRP A 483 1.09 12.78 -0.65
C TRP A 483 1.52 13.20 -2.06
N PRO A 484 0.82 12.87 -3.16
CA PRO A 484 1.24 13.24 -4.51
C PRO A 484 1.32 14.74 -4.77
N PHE A 485 0.60 15.57 -4.03
CA PHE A 485 0.54 17.01 -4.24
C PHE A 485 0.98 17.84 -3.02
N SER A 486 0.73 17.37 -1.80
CA SER A 486 1.20 18.08 -0.60
C SER A 486 2.73 18.12 -0.52
N THR A 487 3.41 17.05 -0.95
CA THR A 487 4.88 17.00 -1.01
C THR A 487 5.49 18.00 -1.99
N LEU A 488 4.73 18.43 -2.98
CA LEU A 488 5.15 19.36 -4.03
C LEU A 488 4.75 20.82 -3.76
N GLY A 489 4.16 21.10 -2.57
CA GLY A 489 3.89 22.45 -2.10
C GLY A 489 2.41 22.87 -2.15
N TRP A 490 1.47 22.02 -2.57
CA TRP A 490 0.06 22.30 -2.41
C TRP A 490 -0.29 22.43 -0.90
N PRO A 491 -1.14 23.37 -0.44
CA PRO A 491 -2.16 24.12 -1.19
C PRO A 491 -1.68 25.39 -1.90
N ASN A 492 -0.40 25.73 -1.84
CA ASN A 492 0.11 26.82 -2.64
C ASN A 492 0.15 26.41 -4.13
N GLU A 493 -0.91 26.72 -4.87
CA GLU A 493 -0.99 26.42 -6.30
C GLU A 493 0.06 27.15 -7.14
N ASN A 494 0.75 28.13 -6.56
CA ASN A 494 1.86 28.84 -7.20
C ASN A 494 3.22 28.23 -6.95
N ALA A 495 3.32 27.19 -6.12
CA ALA A 495 4.57 26.46 -5.89
C ALA A 495 5.14 25.92 -7.22
N GLU A 496 6.41 26.21 -7.51
CA GLU A 496 7.06 25.82 -8.77
C GLU A 496 7.12 24.31 -8.94
N ASP A 497 7.40 23.56 -7.87
CA ASP A 497 7.42 22.11 -7.90
C ASP A 497 6.02 21.54 -8.18
N TYR A 498 4.97 22.08 -7.58
CA TYR A 498 3.59 21.67 -7.85
C TYR A 498 3.19 21.92 -9.31
N LYS A 499 3.48 23.11 -9.84
CA LYS A 499 3.16 23.44 -11.24
C LYS A 499 3.89 22.61 -12.27
N TYR A 500 5.07 22.07 -11.93
CA TYR A 500 5.89 21.39 -12.90
C TYR A 500 5.88 19.87 -12.75
N PHE A 501 5.86 19.34 -11.53
CA PHE A 501 5.96 17.91 -11.24
C PHE A 501 4.62 17.23 -10.93
N TYR A 502 3.54 18.00 -10.72
CA TYR A 502 2.20 17.44 -10.52
C TYR A 502 1.34 17.63 -11.78
N PRO A 503 0.53 16.61 -12.20
CA PRO A 503 0.42 15.27 -11.64
C PRO A 503 1.71 14.45 -11.72
N THR A 504 1.87 13.50 -10.79
CA THR A 504 2.98 12.55 -10.83
C THR A 504 2.75 11.54 -11.95
N ASN A 505 3.74 10.71 -12.30
CA ASN A 505 3.60 9.83 -13.46
C ASN A 505 3.28 8.39 -13.06
N THR A 506 4.08 7.82 -12.17
CA THR A 506 3.93 6.42 -11.79
C THR A 506 3.93 6.32 -10.27
N LEU A 507 2.90 5.68 -9.73
CA LEU A 507 2.88 5.23 -8.36
C LEU A 507 3.29 3.76 -8.35
N VAL A 508 4.28 3.40 -7.52
CA VAL A 508 4.71 2.00 -7.31
C VAL A 508 4.30 1.60 -5.91
N THR A 509 3.66 0.45 -5.75
CA THR A 509 3.22 -0.01 -4.42
C THR A 509 2.82 -1.48 -4.43
N GLY A 510 2.69 -2.10 -3.24
CA GLY A 510 2.12 -3.43 -3.06
C GLY A 510 0.60 -3.47 -3.28
N TYR A 511 0.09 -4.64 -3.66
CA TYR A 511 -1.36 -4.81 -3.86
C TYR A 511 -2.18 -4.72 -2.56
N ASP A 512 -1.55 -4.92 -1.42
CA ASP A 512 -2.20 -4.95 -0.10
C ASP A 512 -2.63 -3.56 0.40
N ILE A 513 -2.13 -2.48 -0.21
CA ILE A 513 -2.53 -1.10 0.15
C ILE A 513 -3.29 -0.37 -0.96
N ILE A 514 -3.87 -1.08 -1.93
CA ILE A 514 -4.74 -0.47 -2.95
C ILE A 514 -5.92 0.24 -2.31
N GLY A 515 -6.62 -0.43 -1.39
CA GLY A 515 -7.76 0.14 -0.66
C GLY A 515 -7.35 1.22 0.34
N PHE A 516 -6.22 1.05 1.02
CA PHE A 516 -5.77 1.97 2.04
C PHE A 516 -5.22 3.29 1.51
N TRP A 517 -4.37 3.20 0.49
CA TRP A 517 -3.58 4.34 0.05
C TRP A 517 -3.91 4.79 -1.38
N VAL A 518 -3.87 3.86 -2.35
CA VAL A 518 -4.08 4.20 -3.76
C VAL A 518 -5.46 4.83 -3.98
N SER A 519 -6.52 4.19 -3.45
CA SER A 519 -7.89 4.69 -3.59
C SER A 519 -8.05 6.10 -3.00
N ARG A 520 -7.44 6.33 -1.83
CA ARG A 520 -7.51 7.61 -1.14
C ARG A 520 -6.75 8.72 -1.88
N MET A 521 -5.59 8.43 -2.45
CA MET A 521 -4.88 9.39 -3.30
C MET A 521 -5.66 9.76 -4.55
N ILE A 522 -6.33 8.79 -5.19
CA ILE A 522 -7.10 9.02 -6.42
C ILE A 522 -8.26 9.96 -6.15
N PHE A 523 -9.12 9.66 -5.17
CA PHE A 523 -10.27 10.54 -4.92
C PHE A 523 -9.83 11.90 -4.36
N SER A 524 -8.77 11.96 -3.55
CA SER A 524 -8.23 13.21 -3.02
C SER A 524 -7.64 14.09 -4.13
N GLY A 525 -6.85 13.51 -5.04
CA GLY A 525 -6.30 14.24 -6.19
C GLY A 525 -7.41 14.84 -7.04
N LEU A 526 -8.42 14.06 -7.40
CA LEU A 526 -9.54 14.52 -8.19
C LEU A 526 -10.38 15.60 -7.47
N ALA A 527 -10.67 15.40 -6.18
CA ALA A 527 -11.50 16.32 -5.41
C ALA A 527 -10.82 17.67 -5.14
N TYR A 528 -9.51 17.67 -4.84
CA TYR A 528 -8.85 18.89 -4.36
C TYR A 528 -8.05 19.62 -5.41
N THR A 529 -7.58 18.91 -6.43
CA THR A 529 -6.78 19.51 -7.51
C THR A 529 -7.48 19.48 -8.87
N GLY A 530 -8.62 18.77 -8.99
CA GLY A 530 -9.33 18.56 -10.25
C GLY A 530 -8.58 17.67 -11.25
N LYS A 531 -7.54 16.96 -10.82
CA LYS A 531 -6.69 16.13 -11.69
C LYS A 531 -6.45 14.75 -11.09
N ALA A 532 -6.34 13.74 -11.96
CA ALA A 532 -5.79 12.44 -11.55
C ALA A 532 -4.39 12.63 -10.97
N PRO A 533 -4.07 12.06 -9.79
CA PRO A 533 -2.80 12.33 -9.12
C PRO A 533 -1.59 11.67 -9.80
N PHE A 534 -1.81 10.64 -10.64
CA PHE A 534 -0.81 9.89 -11.39
C PHE A 534 -1.46 9.18 -12.59
N ASP A 535 -0.63 8.87 -13.61
CA ASP A 535 -1.09 8.19 -14.83
C ASP A 535 -1.17 6.68 -14.65
N THR A 536 -0.25 6.11 -13.89
CA THR A 536 -0.08 4.65 -13.76
C THR A 536 0.13 4.23 -12.31
N VAL A 537 -0.55 3.17 -11.91
CA VAL A 537 -0.33 2.45 -10.64
C VAL A 537 0.35 1.12 -10.96
N LEU A 538 1.64 1.06 -10.72
CA LEU A 538 2.44 -0.14 -10.88
C LEU A 538 2.41 -0.95 -9.59
N ILE A 539 1.81 -2.12 -9.66
CA ILE A 539 1.64 -3.00 -8.50
C ILE A 539 2.74 -4.06 -8.51
N HIS A 540 3.48 -4.16 -7.42
CA HIS A 540 4.36 -5.28 -7.14
C HIS A 540 3.71 -6.30 -6.20
N GLY A 541 4.24 -7.52 -6.18
CA GLY A 541 3.83 -8.55 -5.23
C GLY A 541 4.53 -8.43 -3.88
N ILE A 542 4.18 -9.31 -2.95
CA ILE A 542 4.78 -9.38 -1.62
C ILE A 542 6.02 -10.27 -1.67
N VAL A 543 7.07 -9.88 -0.96
CA VAL A 543 8.24 -10.75 -0.76
C VAL A 543 7.93 -11.72 0.37
N ARG A 544 7.93 -13.02 0.03
CA ARG A 544 7.66 -14.13 0.94
C ARG A 544 8.95 -14.83 1.36
N ASP A 545 8.93 -15.55 2.45
CA ASP A 545 10.05 -16.38 2.88
C ASP A 545 10.30 -17.57 1.92
N SER A 546 11.33 -18.34 2.15
CA SER A 546 11.69 -19.51 1.32
C SER A 546 10.60 -20.59 1.27
N GLN A 547 9.71 -20.63 2.27
CA GLN A 547 8.58 -21.56 2.34
C GLN A 547 7.30 -20.98 1.69
N GLY A 548 7.34 -19.72 1.25
CA GLY A 548 6.21 -19.05 0.63
C GLY A 548 5.25 -18.38 1.61
N ARG A 549 5.60 -18.25 2.90
CA ARG A 549 4.80 -17.57 3.91
C ARG A 549 5.06 -16.06 3.86
N LYS A 550 4.05 -15.24 4.18
CA LYS A 550 4.22 -13.80 4.37
C LYS A 550 5.24 -13.57 5.50
N MET A 551 6.21 -12.69 5.24
CA MET A 551 7.16 -12.31 6.29
C MET A 551 6.48 -11.41 7.31
N SER A 552 6.61 -11.73 8.59
CA SER A 552 6.08 -10.90 9.67
C SER A 552 7.00 -10.96 10.90
N LYS A 553 6.94 -9.93 11.73
CA LYS A 553 7.71 -9.87 12.99
C LYS A 553 7.23 -10.93 13.99
N SER A 554 5.93 -11.24 13.97
CA SER A 554 5.32 -12.25 14.84
C SER A 554 5.79 -13.68 14.52
N LEU A 555 6.04 -13.98 13.24
CA LEU A 555 6.56 -15.27 12.80
C LEU A 555 8.09 -15.38 12.91
N GLY A 556 8.79 -14.28 13.19
CA GLY A 556 10.25 -14.25 13.27
C GLY A 556 10.95 -14.63 11.97
N ASN A 557 10.25 -14.60 10.83
CA ASN A 557 10.76 -14.96 9.49
C ASN A 557 11.13 -13.74 8.65
N GLY A 558 11.11 -12.54 9.24
CA GLY A 558 11.53 -11.31 8.58
C GLY A 558 13.04 -11.30 8.32
N ILE A 559 13.44 -10.84 7.14
CA ILE A 559 14.83 -10.69 6.72
C ILE A 559 15.14 -9.20 6.64
N ASP A 560 16.21 -8.78 7.36
CA ASP A 560 16.69 -7.41 7.30
C ASP A 560 17.48 -7.17 5.99
N PRO A 561 17.07 -6.24 5.13
CA PRO A 561 17.81 -5.90 3.91
C PRO A 561 19.26 -5.49 4.19
N LEU A 562 19.53 -4.83 5.33
CA LEU A 562 20.88 -4.39 5.67
C LEU A 562 21.83 -5.56 5.97
N GLU A 563 21.35 -6.64 6.59
CA GLU A 563 22.16 -7.83 6.83
C GLU A 563 22.56 -8.47 5.50
N VAL A 564 21.62 -8.56 4.56
CA VAL A 564 21.90 -9.06 3.21
C VAL A 564 22.87 -8.13 2.46
N ILE A 565 22.71 -6.82 2.56
CA ILE A 565 23.63 -5.85 1.96
C ILE A 565 25.02 -5.95 2.58
N ALA A 566 25.12 -6.12 3.89
CA ALA A 566 26.39 -6.29 4.57
C ALA A 566 27.16 -7.53 4.10
N GLN A 567 26.45 -8.61 3.81
CA GLN A 567 27.02 -9.89 3.39
C GLN A 567 27.32 -9.93 1.88
N TYR A 568 26.38 -9.47 1.04
CA TYR A 568 26.42 -9.69 -0.42
C TYR A 568 26.58 -8.40 -1.24
N GLY A 569 26.32 -7.23 -0.64
CA GLY A 569 26.26 -5.94 -1.32
C GLY A 569 24.86 -5.55 -1.79
N ALA A 570 24.64 -4.24 -1.93
CA ALA A 570 23.37 -3.68 -2.38
C ALA A 570 23.02 -4.10 -3.82
N ASP A 571 24.01 -4.17 -4.70
CA ASP A 571 23.79 -4.59 -6.09
C ASP A 571 23.25 -6.02 -6.18
N ALA A 572 23.78 -6.94 -5.37
CA ALA A 572 23.33 -8.33 -5.35
C ALA A 572 21.87 -8.44 -4.87
N LEU A 573 21.52 -7.71 -3.80
CA LEU A 573 20.15 -7.66 -3.30
C LEU A 573 19.20 -7.07 -4.35
N ARG A 574 19.53 -5.91 -4.88
CA ARG A 574 18.70 -5.20 -5.90
C ARG A 574 18.48 -6.04 -7.15
N PHE A 575 19.55 -6.70 -7.65
CA PHE A 575 19.42 -7.57 -8.82
C PHE A 575 18.51 -8.75 -8.54
N MET A 576 18.65 -9.42 -7.38
CA MET A 576 17.80 -10.52 -6.97
C MET A 576 16.31 -10.12 -6.86
N LEU A 577 16.01 -8.91 -6.36
CA LEU A 577 14.65 -8.41 -6.23
C LEU A 577 13.98 -8.06 -7.57
N VAL A 578 14.76 -7.98 -8.63
CA VAL A 578 14.26 -7.67 -9.98
C VAL A 578 14.29 -8.90 -10.89
N ASP A 579 15.33 -9.73 -10.80
CA ASP A 579 15.49 -10.88 -11.67
C ASP A 579 14.38 -11.91 -11.49
N GLY A 580 13.64 -12.16 -12.57
CA GLY A 580 12.46 -13.03 -12.58
C GLY A 580 11.21 -12.43 -11.91
N SER A 581 11.23 -11.14 -11.55
CA SER A 581 10.05 -10.45 -11.05
C SER A 581 9.02 -10.19 -12.16
N THR A 582 7.75 -10.18 -11.79
CA THR A 582 6.63 -9.85 -12.68
C THR A 582 5.65 -8.96 -11.93
N PRO A 583 5.11 -7.90 -12.53
CA PRO A 583 4.13 -7.03 -11.88
C PRO A 583 2.97 -7.81 -11.25
N GLY A 584 2.65 -7.49 -10.01
CA GLY A 584 1.54 -8.06 -9.25
C GLY A 584 1.74 -9.49 -8.73
N ASN A 585 2.88 -10.13 -8.96
CA ASN A 585 3.15 -11.48 -8.49
C ASN A 585 4.11 -11.49 -7.30
N ASP A 586 3.81 -12.36 -6.33
CA ASP A 586 4.66 -12.53 -5.15
C ASP A 586 6.02 -13.13 -5.53
N MET A 587 7.04 -12.72 -4.80
CA MET A 587 8.38 -13.24 -4.94
C MET A 587 8.79 -14.02 -3.69
N ARG A 588 9.46 -15.15 -3.86
CA ARG A 588 10.10 -15.88 -2.75
C ARG A 588 11.55 -15.43 -2.60
N TYR A 589 11.89 -14.98 -1.42
CA TYR A 589 13.29 -14.72 -1.08
C TYR A 589 14.09 -16.04 -1.11
N SER A 590 15.28 -15.94 -1.68
CA SER A 590 16.22 -17.08 -1.73
C SER A 590 17.65 -16.57 -1.64
N GLU A 591 18.36 -17.00 -0.60
CA GLU A 591 19.76 -16.67 -0.41
C GLU A 591 20.64 -17.14 -1.59
N LYS A 592 20.33 -18.30 -2.16
CA LYS A 592 21.00 -18.78 -3.38
C LYS A 592 20.86 -17.84 -4.58
N LYS A 593 19.71 -17.18 -4.71
CA LYS A 593 19.50 -16.16 -5.76
C LYS A 593 20.34 -14.90 -5.48
N VAL A 594 20.44 -14.47 -4.22
CA VAL A 594 21.31 -13.35 -3.84
C VAL A 594 22.78 -13.69 -4.14
N GLU A 595 23.20 -14.91 -3.82
CA GLU A 595 24.55 -15.38 -4.13
C GLU A 595 24.81 -15.44 -5.64
N ALA A 596 23.85 -15.91 -6.44
CA ALA A 596 23.95 -15.89 -7.90
C ALA A 596 24.07 -14.45 -8.44
N ALA A 597 23.31 -13.51 -7.90
CA ALA A 597 23.37 -12.10 -8.24
C ALA A 597 24.74 -11.48 -7.87
N ARG A 598 25.30 -11.81 -6.70
CA ARG A 598 26.68 -11.44 -6.33
C ARG A 598 27.70 -11.99 -7.33
N ASN A 599 27.55 -13.24 -7.72
CA ASN A 599 28.46 -13.87 -8.68
C ASN A 599 28.37 -13.19 -10.06
N PHE A 600 27.17 -12.78 -10.49
CA PHE A 600 26.99 -11.99 -11.69
C PHE A 600 27.68 -10.63 -11.59
N ALA A 601 27.53 -9.90 -10.48
CA ALA A 601 28.24 -8.65 -10.25
C ALA A 601 29.78 -8.85 -10.29
N ASN A 602 30.28 -9.94 -9.71
CA ASN A 602 31.70 -10.28 -9.75
C ASN A 602 32.18 -10.69 -11.16
N LYS A 603 31.34 -11.37 -11.98
CA LYS A 603 31.62 -11.66 -13.40
C LYS A 603 31.84 -10.36 -14.17
N LEU A 604 30.93 -9.40 -14.02
CA LEU A 604 31.06 -8.08 -14.65
C LEU A 604 32.31 -7.33 -14.16
N TRP A 605 32.62 -7.38 -12.89
CA TRP A 605 33.84 -6.81 -12.30
C TRP A 605 35.10 -7.40 -12.96
N ASN A 606 35.17 -8.72 -13.10
CA ASN A 606 36.36 -9.38 -13.71
C ASN A 606 36.45 -9.10 -15.22
N ALA A 607 35.34 -9.04 -15.92
CA ALA A 607 35.32 -8.62 -17.33
C ALA A 607 35.87 -7.19 -17.47
N THR A 608 35.44 -6.28 -16.60
CA THR A 608 35.98 -4.89 -16.58
C THR A 608 37.45 -4.86 -16.21
N ARG A 609 37.87 -5.65 -15.23
CA ARG A 609 39.29 -5.77 -14.84
C ARG A 609 40.14 -6.26 -16.04
N PHE A 610 39.68 -7.26 -16.77
CA PHE A 610 40.36 -7.77 -17.96
C PHE A 610 40.55 -6.65 -19.01
N VAL A 611 39.47 -5.89 -19.26
CA VAL A 611 39.55 -4.75 -20.20
C VAL A 611 40.60 -3.74 -19.77
N LEU A 612 40.58 -3.32 -18.49
CA LEU A 612 41.50 -2.32 -17.95
C LEU A 612 42.96 -2.73 -18.02
N MET A 613 43.23 -4.03 -17.78
CA MET A 613 44.59 -4.57 -17.84
C MET A 613 45.18 -4.57 -19.25
N ASN A 614 44.31 -4.55 -20.26
CA ASN A 614 44.72 -4.56 -21.69
C ASN A 614 44.61 -3.16 -22.34
N LEU A 615 44.37 -2.09 -21.57
CA LEU A 615 44.33 -0.73 -22.11
C LEU A 615 45.74 -0.17 -22.21
N PRO A 616 46.11 0.42 -23.36
CA PRO A 616 47.35 1.18 -23.53
C PRO A 616 47.43 2.35 -22.53
N GLU A 617 48.61 2.76 -22.12
CA GLU A 617 48.82 3.88 -21.19
C GLU A 617 48.31 5.22 -21.73
N ASP A 618 48.38 5.40 -23.04
CA ASP A 618 47.95 6.59 -23.76
C ASP A 618 46.52 6.51 -24.33
N PHE A 619 45.75 5.52 -23.89
CA PHE A 619 44.39 5.27 -24.36
C PHE A 619 43.51 6.52 -24.21
N GLN A 620 42.91 6.93 -25.32
CA GLN A 620 41.88 7.97 -25.35
C GLN A 620 40.50 7.35 -25.60
N PRO A 621 39.52 7.62 -24.74
CA PRO A 621 38.18 7.08 -24.91
C PRO A 621 37.50 7.60 -26.17
N GLY A 622 37.04 6.70 -27.02
CA GLY A 622 36.28 7.04 -28.22
C GLY A 622 35.86 5.79 -28.95
N LEU A 623 34.84 5.89 -29.80
CA LEU A 623 34.55 4.84 -30.79
C LEU A 623 35.42 5.10 -32.00
N PRO A 624 36.15 4.11 -32.48
CA PRO A 624 36.86 4.22 -33.75
C PRO A 624 35.85 4.40 -34.90
N GLY A 625 36.32 4.89 -36.04
CA GLY A 625 35.51 4.96 -37.23
C GLY A 625 35.02 3.59 -37.69
N GLU A 626 33.89 3.55 -38.39
CA GLU A 626 33.23 2.28 -38.78
C GLU A 626 34.17 1.43 -39.67
N GLU A 627 35.06 2.04 -40.38
CA GLU A 627 36.09 1.42 -41.26
C GLU A 627 37.12 0.62 -40.48
N LYS A 628 37.32 0.96 -39.19
CA LYS A 628 38.27 0.27 -38.30
C LYS A 628 37.63 -0.88 -37.48
N LEU A 629 36.33 -1.11 -37.65
CA LEU A 629 35.60 -2.16 -36.98
C LEU A 629 35.63 -3.45 -37.79
N ASP A 630 36.06 -4.53 -37.17
CA ASP A 630 35.97 -5.85 -37.78
C ASP A 630 34.55 -6.44 -37.64
N MET A 631 34.38 -7.66 -38.14
CA MET A 631 33.09 -8.34 -38.12
C MET A 631 32.62 -8.64 -36.66
N SER A 632 33.52 -9.02 -35.78
CA SER A 632 33.18 -9.32 -34.36
C SER A 632 32.78 -8.06 -33.59
N ASP A 633 33.44 -6.92 -33.90
CA ASP A 633 33.10 -5.63 -33.32
C ASP A 633 31.71 -5.15 -33.77
N LYS A 634 31.41 -5.26 -35.05
CA LYS A 634 30.11 -4.92 -35.62
C LYS A 634 29.01 -5.83 -35.07
N TRP A 635 29.32 -7.11 -34.90
CA TRP A 635 28.40 -8.10 -34.34
C TRP A 635 28.04 -7.76 -32.87
N VAL A 636 29.02 -7.55 -32.00
CA VAL A 636 28.73 -7.26 -30.59
C VAL A 636 28.02 -5.90 -30.41
N LEU A 637 28.39 -4.88 -31.20
CA LEU A 637 27.68 -3.58 -31.19
C LEU A 637 26.24 -3.72 -31.67
N THR A 638 25.99 -4.55 -32.68
CA THR A 638 24.63 -4.84 -33.14
C THR A 638 23.82 -5.53 -32.03
N LYS A 639 24.37 -6.56 -31.39
CA LYS A 639 23.76 -7.24 -30.26
C LYS A 639 23.45 -6.29 -29.09
N LEU A 640 24.39 -5.42 -28.73
CA LEU A 640 24.19 -4.41 -27.71
C LEU A 640 23.00 -3.48 -28.02
N ASN A 641 22.94 -2.98 -29.26
CA ASN A 641 21.85 -2.09 -29.68
C ASN A 641 20.49 -2.82 -29.65
N GLN A 642 20.45 -4.08 -30.04
CA GLN A 642 19.26 -4.93 -29.98
C GLN A 642 18.80 -5.10 -28.53
N VAL A 643 19.72 -5.46 -27.62
CA VAL A 643 19.41 -5.63 -26.19
C VAL A 643 18.98 -4.31 -25.55
N ALA A 644 19.67 -3.21 -25.85
CA ALA A 644 19.32 -1.89 -25.34
C ALA A 644 17.91 -1.45 -25.79
N GLY A 645 17.54 -1.73 -27.04
CA GLY A 645 16.18 -1.47 -27.54
C GLY A 645 15.15 -2.33 -26.80
N ALA A 646 15.39 -3.66 -26.73
CA ALA A 646 14.48 -4.58 -26.04
C ALA A 646 14.34 -4.29 -24.54
N MET A 647 15.42 -3.85 -23.86
CA MET A 647 15.33 -3.40 -22.47
C MET A 647 14.48 -2.15 -22.31
N SER A 648 14.69 -1.16 -23.21
CA SER A 648 13.86 0.06 -23.19
C SER A 648 12.39 -0.26 -23.38
N ASP A 649 12.08 -1.14 -24.33
CA ASP A 649 10.71 -1.59 -24.57
C ASP A 649 10.11 -2.29 -23.32
N ASN A 650 10.85 -3.19 -22.67
CA ASN A 650 10.41 -3.84 -21.46
C ASN A 650 10.22 -2.85 -20.28
N LEU A 651 11.14 -1.91 -20.10
CA LEU A 651 11.04 -0.91 -19.02
C LEU A 651 9.87 0.07 -19.25
N ASP A 652 9.59 0.43 -20.50
CA ASP A 652 8.43 1.27 -20.85
C ASP A 652 7.08 0.52 -20.64
N HIS A 653 7.11 -0.83 -20.60
CA HIS A 653 5.98 -1.69 -20.24
C HIS A 653 6.02 -2.19 -18.79
N TYR A 654 6.92 -1.67 -17.96
CA TYR A 654 7.12 -2.07 -16.56
C TYR A 654 7.55 -3.55 -16.36
N GLU A 655 8.08 -4.19 -17.36
CA GLU A 655 8.55 -5.58 -17.35
C GLU A 655 10.04 -5.67 -16.92
N MET A 656 10.34 -5.20 -15.70
CA MET A 656 11.72 -5.05 -15.21
C MET A 656 12.48 -6.37 -15.12
N GLY A 657 11.79 -7.46 -14.75
CA GLY A 657 12.40 -8.80 -14.68
C GLY A 657 12.85 -9.28 -16.05
N LEU A 658 12.08 -9.01 -17.11
CA LEU A 658 12.48 -9.36 -18.48
C LEU A 658 13.64 -8.48 -18.97
N ALA A 659 13.66 -7.20 -18.61
CA ALA A 659 14.78 -6.32 -18.90
C ALA A 659 16.08 -6.82 -18.22
N ALA A 660 15.99 -7.22 -16.95
CA ALA A 660 17.11 -7.80 -16.21
C ALA A 660 17.64 -9.11 -16.84
N ALA A 661 16.74 -10.01 -17.22
CA ALA A 661 17.11 -11.28 -17.87
C ALA A 661 17.84 -11.05 -19.20
N LYS A 662 17.35 -10.11 -20.03
CA LYS A 662 17.98 -9.79 -21.34
C LYS A 662 19.41 -9.29 -21.17
N ILE A 663 19.67 -8.42 -20.21
CA ILE A 663 21.01 -7.90 -20.02
C ILE A 663 21.94 -8.92 -19.35
N ASN A 664 21.41 -9.73 -18.43
CA ASN A 664 22.17 -10.81 -17.82
C ASN A 664 22.68 -11.78 -18.91
N SER A 665 21.80 -12.28 -19.76
CA SER A 665 22.14 -13.16 -20.88
C SER A 665 23.13 -12.49 -21.85
N PHE A 666 22.92 -11.22 -22.19
CA PHE A 666 23.83 -10.53 -23.05
C PHE A 666 25.26 -10.40 -22.47
N ILE A 667 25.36 -10.03 -21.18
CA ILE A 667 26.68 -9.88 -20.52
C ILE A 667 27.35 -11.24 -20.38
N TRP A 668 26.61 -12.26 -19.97
CA TRP A 668 27.16 -13.58 -19.71
C TRP A 668 27.52 -14.28 -21.00
N ASP A 669 26.52 -14.55 -21.87
CA ASP A 669 26.63 -15.44 -23.00
C ASP A 669 27.30 -14.75 -24.22
N VAL A 670 26.95 -13.51 -24.51
CA VAL A 670 27.44 -12.81 -25.71
C VAL A 670 28.77 -12.08 -25.46
N TYR A 671 28.79 -11.27 -24.39
CA TYR A 671 29.96 -10.42 -24.15
C TYR A 671 31.11 -11.19 -23.50
N CYS A 672 30.87 -11.92 -22.40
CA CYS A 672 31.95 -12.60 -21.69
C CYS A 672 32.37 -13.88 -22.37
N ASP A 673 31.44 -14.72 -22.78
CA ASP A 673 31.76 -16.06 -23.28
C ASP A 673 32.17 -16.07 -24.75
N TRP A 674 31.70 -15.09 -25.55
CA TRP A 674 32.10 -15.01 -26.97
C TRP A 674 33.04 -13.83 -27.28
N PHE A 675 32.57 -12.59 -27.05
CA PHE A 675 33.31 -11.43 -27.57
C PHE A 675 34.66 -11.25 -26.89
N ILE A 676 34.75 -11.39 -25.54
CA ILE A 676 36.06 -11.32 -24.86
C ILE A 676 36.99 -12.41 -25.34
N GLU A 677 36.52 -13.65 -25.57
CA GLU A 677 37.37 -14.75 -26.05
C GLU A 677 37.85 -14.51 -27.50
N ILE A 678 36.99 -14.01 -28.37
CA ILE A 678 37.35 -13.63 -29.73
C ILE A 678 38.36 -12.46 -29.74
N ALA A 679 38.29 -11.56 -28.77
CA ALA A 679 39.21 -10.43 -28.68
C ALA A 679 40.60 -10.81 -28.16
N LYS A 680 40.75 -11.89 -27.36
CA LYS A 680 42.05 -12.32 -26.77
C LYS A 680 43.15 -12.54 -27.79
N PRO A 681 42.97 -13.30 -28.88
CA PRO A 681 44.00 -13.43 -29.90
C PRO A 681 44.51 -12.11 -30.46
N ARG A 682 43.60 -11.15 -30.66
CA ARG A 682 43.96 -9.80 -31.16
C ARG A 682 44.74 -8.98 -30.15
N LEU A 683 44.41 -9.15 -28.86
CA LEU A 683 45.10 -8.46 -27.76
C LEU A 683 46.49 -9.05 -27.52
N ASN A 684 46.67 -10.36 -27.78
CA ASN A 684 47.92 -11.12 -27.51
C ASN A 684 48.81 -11.29 -28.72
N SER A 685 48.38 -10.91 -29.92
CA SER A 685 49.21 -10.93 -31.17
C SER A 685 50.21 -9.80 -31.11
N GLY A 686 51.22 -9.98 -30.22
CA GLY A 686 52.39 -9.09 -30.15
C GLY A 686 53.44 -9.36 -31.23
N ASP A 687 53.12 -10.03 -32.35
CA ASP A 687 54.02 -10.22 -33.50
C ASP A 687 54.13 -8.94 -34.29
N ALA A 688 55.11 -8.15 -33.89
CA ALA A 688 55.55 -6.90 -34.51
C ALA A 688 56.19 -7.09 -35.89
N GLU A 689 56.19 -8.28 -36.49
CA GLU A 689 56.89 -8.55 -37.79
C GLU A 689 55.96 -8.61 -39.01
N GLN A 690 54.66 -8.52 -38.88
CA GLN A 690 53.70 -8.49 -40.00
C GLN A 690 52.68 -7.37 -40.00
N ALA A 691 52.73 -6.44 -39.07
CA ALA A 691 51.91 -5.26 -39.10
C ALA A 691 52.73 -4.07 -39.57
N ASP A 692 52.37 -3.48 -40.71
CA ASP A 692 52.78 -2.16 -41.15
C ASP A 692 52.79 -1.24 -39.95
N GLU A 693 53.93 -0.63 -39.60
CA GLU A 693 54.19 0.13 -38.36
C GLU A 693 53.14 1.22 -38.05
N ARG A 694 52.18 1.46 -38.93
CA ARG A 694 51.06 2.42 -38.78
C ARG A 694 49.77 1.79 -38.34
N ASP A 695 49.52 0.48 -38.46
CA ASP A 695 48.21 -0.14 -38.22
C ASP A 695 48.16 -1.17 -37.07
N GLY A 696 49.27 -1.78 -36.68
CA GLY A 696 49.28 -2.81 -35.62
C GLY A 696 48.94 -2.30 -34.25
N ASN A 697 49.32 -1.07 -33.89
CA ASN A 697 48.94 -0.41 -32.65
C ASN A 697 47.51 0.15 -32.72
N ALA A 698 46.99 0.40 -33.91
CA ALA A 698 45.63 0.88 -34.08
C ALA A 698 44.56 -0.19 -33.80
N GLY A 699 44.85 -1.47 -34.14
CA GLY A 699 43.93 -2.58 -33.91
C GLY A 699 43.77 -2.95 -32.41
N VAL A 700 44.89 -3.00 -31.68
CA VAL A 700 44.88 -3.22 -30.20
C VAL A 700 44.22 -2.02 -29.48
N ARG A 701 44.52 -0.78 -29.89
CA ARG A 701 43.91 0.45 -29.37
C ARG A 701 42.42 0.51 -29.68
N ALA A 702 42.01 0.08 -30.85
CA ALA A 702 40.61 0.05 -31.27
C ALA A 702 39.81 -1.01 -30.48
N GLY A 703 40.32 -2.24 -30.33
CA GLY A 703 39.67 -3.31 -29.57
C GLY A 703 39.52 -2.98 -28.09
N ALA A 704 40.58 -2.44 -27.47
CA ALA A 704 40.52 -2.05 -26.02
C ALA A 704 39.61 -0.82 -25.81
N GLY A 705 39.64 0.15 -26.75
CA GLY A 705 38.75 1.33 -26.66
C GLY A 705 37.29 1.00 -26.83
N GLN A 706 37.00 0.03 -27.69
CA GLN A 706 35.63 -0.47 -27.89
C GLN A 706 35.10 -1.21 -26.67
N LEU A 707 35.93 -2.05 -26.02
CA LEU A 707 35.58 -2.72 -24.78
C LEU A 707 35.24 -1.75 -23.65
N VAL A 708 35.97 -0.64 -23.51
CA VAL A 708 35.67 0.40 -22.50
C VAL A 708 34.44 1.21 -22.85
N ALA A 709 34.33 1.65 -24.08
CA ALA A 709 33.14 2.40 -24.53
C ALA A 709 31.87 1.54 -24.46
N PHE A 710 32.01 0.24 -24.71
CA PHE A 710 30.96 -0.73 -24.58
C PHE A 710 30.58 -0.96 -23.12
N SER A 711 31.54 -1.26 -22.26
CA SER A 711 31.32 -1.46 -20.81
C SER A 711 30.70 -0.23 -20.16
N ALA A 712 31.15 0.97 -20.53
CA ALA A 712 30.58 2.25 -20.07
C ALA A 712 29.16 2.50 -20.61
N ARG A 713 28.85 2.11 -21.85
CA ARG A 713 27.48 2.25 -22.41
C ARG A 713 26.52 1.22 -21.86
N ALA A 714 26.92 -0.05 -21.76
CA ALA A 714 26.12 -1.09 -21.15
C ALA A 714 25.76 -0.72 -19.71
N ALA A 715 26.73 -0.33 -18.90
CA ALA A 715 26.50 0.09 -17.54
C ALA A 715 25.64 1.36 -17.41
N ARG A 716 25.81 2.33 -18.30
CA ARG A 716 24.98 3.57 -18.30
C ARG A 716 23.53 3.28 -18.68
N ARG A 717 23.25 2.36 -19.61
CA ARG A 717 21.89 2.02 -20.00
C ARG A 717 21.19 1.10 -19.00
N LEU A 718 21.94 0.41 -18.15
CA LEU A 718 21.42 -0.56 -17.21
C LEU A 718 20.86 0.00 -15.92
N GLY A 719 21.16 1.26 -15.57
CA GLY A 719 20.72 1.84 -14.30
C GLY A 719 21.08 1.03 -13.04
N LEU A 720 21.19 -0.28 -13.19
CA LEU A 720 21.51 -1.26 -12.14
C LEU A 720 22.98 -1.27 -11.73
N LEU A 721 23.88 -0.76 -12.60
CA LEU A 721 25.33 -0.84 -12.45
C LEU A 721 26.03 0.51 -12.70
N ASP A 722 25.28 1.61 -12.84
CA ASP A 722 25.82 2.95 -13.14
C ASP A 722 26.86 3.44 -12.14
N SER A 723 26.84 2.84 -10.93
CA SER A 723 27.72 3.20 -9.84
C SER A 723 29.21 2.95 -10.09
N ARG A 724 29.56 1.97 -10.89
CA ARG A 724 30.93 1.43 -10.88
C ARG A 724 31.78 1.80 -12.04
N LEU A 725 31.19 2.01 -13.19
CA LEU A 725 31.93 2.44 -14.39
C LEU A 725 32.23 3.93 -14.41
N ARG A 726 31.55 4.75 -13.62
CA ARG A 726 31.93 6.15 -13.41
C ARG A 726 33.23 6.32 -12.59
N LEU A 727 33.64 5.31 -11.83
CA LEU A 727 34.95 5.30 -11.20
C LEU A 727 36.11 5.24 -12.23
N LEU A 728 35.87 4.62 -13.37
CA LEU A 728 36.79 4.59 -14.49
C LEU A 728 36.76 5.90 -15.30
N SER A 729 35.67 6.65 -15.19
CA SER A 729 35.45 7.91 -15.87
C SER A 729 35.64 9.14 -14.98
N GLY A 730 36.14 9.01 -13.74
CA GLY A 730 36.44 10.15 -12.87
C GLY A 730 37.45 11.16 -13.44
N GLY A 731 38.19 10.76 -14.50
CA GLY A 731 38.94 11.66 -15.39
C GLY A 731 38.20 11.99 -16.70
N LEU A 732 37.04 11.40 -16.98
CA LEU A 732 36.34 11.44 -18.25
C LEU A 732 35.01 12.20 -18.19
N GLY A 733 34.62 12.71 -17.02
CA GLY A 733 33.32 13.38 -16.79
C GLY A 733 33.07 14.63 -17.65
N LEU A 734 34.07 15.19 -18.27
CA LEU A 734 33.93 16.38 -19.15
C LEU A 734 33.63 16.04 -20.62
N ILE A 735 33.81 14.78 -21.04
CA ILE A 735 33.61 14.38 -22.45
C ILE A 735 32.23 13.70 -22.63
N GLY A 736 31.65 13.12 -21.58
CA GLY A 736 30.34 12.44 -21.63
C GLY A 736 29.16 13.37 -21.90
N SER A 737 29.22 14.61 -21.47
CA SER A 737 28.15 15.61 -21.70
C SER A 737 28.09 16.12 -23.15
N ARG A 738 29.20 16.07 -23.90
CA ARG A 738 29.20 16.48 -25.33
C ARG A 738 28.86 15.37 -26.31
N LEU A 739 29.06 14.09 -25.92
CA LEU A 739 28.73 12.94 -26.77
C LEU A 739 27.27 12.48 -26.66
N GLY A 740 26.60 12.78 -25.54
CA GLY A 740 25.16 12.54 -25.36
C GLY A 740 24.28 13.36 -26.31
N LEU A 741 24.74 14.57 -26.68
CA LEU A 741 24.01 15.48 -27.56
C LEU A 741 24.17 15.15 -29.05
N LEU A 742 25.24 14.45 -29.46
CA LEU A 742 25.46 14.04 -30.83
C LEU A 742 24.79 12.70 -31.18
N GLY A 743 24.65 11.80 -30.22
CA GLY A 743 23.99 10.50 -30.42
C GLY A 743 22.47 10.60 -30.64
N SER A 744 21.82 11.51 -29.95
CA SER A 744 20.35 11.67 -30.01
C SER A 744 19.89 12.38 -31.29
N ARG A 745 20.71 13.25 -31.88
CA ARG A 745 20.36 13.91 -33.16
C ARG A 745 20.47 12.99 -34.36
N LYS A 746 21.45 12.08 -34.42
CA LYS A 746 21.62 11.15 -35.55
C LYS A 746 20.62 9.98 -35.52
N LEU A 747 20.15 9.53 -34.40
CA LEU A 747 19.12 8.47 -34.34
C LEU A 747 17.74 9.01 -34.75
N GLY A 748 17.44 10.26 -34.48
CA GLY A 748 16.21 10.93 -34.93
C GLY A 748 16.14 11.14 -36.44
N GLU A 749 17.28 11.29 -37.09
CA GLU A 749 17.35 11.46 -38.56
C GLU A 749 17.27 10.12 -39.30
N ILE A 750 17.83 9.04 -38.76
CA ILE A 750 17.74 7.70 -39.38
C ILE A 750 16.29 7.15 -39.28
N ALA A 751 15.59 7.43 -38.20
CA ALA A 751 14.18 7.04 -38.08
C ALA A 751 13.25 7.85 -39.02
N ARG A 752 13.61 9.09 -39.36
CA ARG A 752 12.86 9.91 -40.32
C ARG A 752 13.16 9.58 -41.78
N ARG A 753 14.34 9.04 -42.12
CA ARG A 753 14.67 8.58 -43.48
C ARG A 753 14.06 7.24 -43.86
N ARG A 754 13.77 6.35 -42.91
CA ARG A 754 13.09 5.06 -43.20
C ARG A 754 11.57 5.17 -43.41
N ARG A 755 10.92 6.28 -43.08
CA ARG A 755 9.51 6.52 -43.38
C ARG A 755 9.22 7.24 -44.71
N ARG A 756 10.25 7.51 -45.55
CA ARG A 756 10.10 8.18 -46.84
C ARG A 756 10.46 7.33 -48.05
N GLY A 757 10.37 6.03 -47.92
CA GLY A 757 10.74 5.16 -49.02
C GLY A 757 9.79 3.98 -49.23
N ILE A 758 8.52 4.21 -49.41
CA ILE A 758 7.63 3.36 -50.22
C ILE A 758 6.53 4.32 -50.70
N GLY A 759 6.73 4.83 -51.88
CA GLY A 759 5.74 5.50 -52.69
C GLY A 759 5.28 4.54 -53.74
N LEU A 760 4.00 4.35 -53.88
CA LEU A 760 3.36 3.90 -55.08
C LEU A 760 2.32 4.92 -55.46
N ASP A 761 2.53 5.37 -56.70
CA ASP A 761 1.73 6.29 -57.47
C ASP A 761 0.29 5.80 -57.65
N ASP A 762 -0.66 6.68 -57.60
CA ASP A 762 -1.63 6.93 -58.67
C ASP A 762 -2.59 8.07 -58.33
N GLY A 763 -2.61 8.95 -59.08
CA GLY A 763 -3.25 9.81 -59.99
C GLY A 763 -4.54 10.54 -59.55
N ARG A 764 -4.48 11.87 -59.85
CA ARG A 764 -5.56 12.79 -60.28
C ARG A 764 -6.41 13.53 -59.22
N ALA A 765 -6.03 14.77 -59.19
CA ALA A 765 -6.80 15.95 -59.62
C ALA A 765 -7.80 16.57 -58.62
N ALA A 766 -7.42 17.69 -58.17
CA ALA A 766 -7.97 19.05 -58.40
C ALA A 766 -8.92 19.62 -57.36
N ARG A 767 -8.38 20.69 -56.79
CA ARG A 767 -8.95 22.02 -56.63
C ARG A 767 -9.78 22.40 -55.42
N ARG A 768 -9.17 23.35 -54.70
CA ARG A 768 -9.68 24.62 -54.18
C ARG A 768 -10.48 24.63 -52.88
N CYS A 769 -9.82 25.20 -51.90
CA CYS A 769 -10.40 26.16 -50.92
C CYS A 769 -11.08 27.37 -51.66
N PRO A 770 -11.94 28.19 -51.06
CA PRO A 770 -11.84 28.69 -49.67
C PRO A 770 -13.19 29.11 -49.03
N ARG A 771 -13.10 29.43 -47.70
CA ARG A 771 -13.78 30.55 -47.01
C ARG A 771 -15.23 30.49 -46.59
N ASP A 772 -15.35 30.66 -45.30
CA ASP A 772 -16.08 31.70 -44.55
C ASP A 772 -17.56 31.58 -44.23
N LEU A 773 -17.82 31.74 -42.94
CA LEU A 773 -18.85 32.58 -42.31
C LEU A 773 -20.20 32.00 -41.92
N HIS A 774 -20.41 32.07 -40.62
CA HIS A 774 -21.53 32.57 -39.86
C HIS A 774 -22.89 31.87 -39.79
N GLU A 775 -23.22 31.72 -38.52
CA GLU A 775 -24.48 32.15 -37.87
C GLU A 775 -25.71 31.24 -37.90
N ARG A 776 -26.09 30.98 -36.66
CA ARG A 776 -27.43 31.10 -36.07
C ARG A 776 -28.55 30.11 -36.39
N SER A 777 -28.97 29.61 -35.29
CA SER A 777 -30.28 29.72 -34.68
C SER A 777 -31.31 28.63 -34.90
N ASN A 778 -31.69 28.13 -33.78
CA ASN A 778 -33.04 27.95 -33.24
C ASN A 778 -34.05 26.98 -33.88
N LEU A 779 -34.70 26.34 -32.92
CA LEU A 779 -36.11 25.94 -32.79
C LEU A 779 -36.48 24.53 -33.22
N SER A 780 -36.76 23.78 -32.25
CA SER A 780 -38.02 23.38 -31.62
C SER A 780 -38.74 22.18 -32.19
N ALA A 781 -39.08 21.36 -31.23
CA ALA A 781 -40.37 20.73 -30.99
C ALA A 781 -40.73 19.41 -31.64
N ALA A 782 -41.00 18.51 -30.73
CA ALA A 782 -42.17 17.67 -30.62
C ALA A 782 -42.36 16.43 -31.51
N GLY A 783 -42.65 15.37 -30.87
CA GLY A 783 -43.65 14.44 -31.35
C GLY A 783 -43.39 12.96 -31.13
N ASP A 784 -43.90 12.46 -30.02
CA ASP A 784 -44.51 11.15 -29.78
C ASP A 784 -44.56 10.08 -30.90
N LYS A 785 -44.26 8.87 -30.53
CA LYS A 785 -45.21 7.74 -30.39
C LYS A 785 -44.55 6.37 -30.36
N GLU A 786 -44.93 5.68 -29.33
CA GLU A 786 -45.11 4.23 -29.13
C GLU A 786 -45.17 3.33 -30.36
N ARG A 787 -44.61 2.14 -30.15
CA ARG A 787 -45.22 0.76 -30.27
C ARG A 787 -44.15 -0.28 -30.10
N GLU A 788 -44.22 -0.98 -29.03
CA GLU A 788 -44.65 -2.40 -28.77
C GLU A 788 -44.38 -3.43 -29.87
N LEU A 789 -43.93 -4.55 -29.34
CA LEU A 789 -44.22 -5.96 -29.64
C LEU A 789 -43.08 -6.81 -30.22
N HIS A 790 -42.62 -7.74 -29.54
CA HIS A 790 -42.81 -9.21 -29.43
C HIS A 790 -41.51 -9.96 -29.07
N ARG A 791 -41.58 -10.66 -27.97
CA ARG A 791 -40.94 -11.97 -27.79
C ARG A 791 -41.68 -13.01 -28.62
N PRO A 792 -41.16 -14.24 -28.89
CA PRO A 792 -40.71 -15.18 -27.86
C PRO A 792 -39.72 -16.30 -28.30
N VAL A 793 -39.44 -17.21 -27.31
CA VAL A 793 -39.14 -18.65 -27.35
C VAL A 793 -37.69 -19.03 -27.72
N GLY A 794 -36.90 -19.67 -26.98
CA GLY A 794 -37.03 -20.84 -26.10
C GLY A 794 -36.07 -21.92 -26.63
N GLY A 795 -35.16 -22.37 -25.82
CA GLY A 795 -34.28 -23.49 -26.17
C GLY A 795 -33.46 -23.96 -24.98
N LYS A 796 -34.03 -24.85 -24.20
CA LYS A 796 -33.35 -25.73 -23.25
C LYS A 796 -32.40 -26.65 -24.02
N LEU A 797 -31.24 -26.93 -23.46
CA LEU A 797 -30.61 -28.24 -23.64
C LEU A 797 -29.91 -28.66 -22.35
N GLU A 798 -30.14 -29.90 -22.10
CA GLU A 798 -30.02 -30.71 -20.90
C GLU A 798 -28.57 -31.09 -20.54
N ILE A 799 -28.47 -31.40 -19.28
CA ILE A 799 -27.47 -32.11 -18.51
C ILE A 799 -27.15 -33.48 -19.12
N LEU A 800 -25.89 -33.87 -19.10
CA LEU A 800 -25.48 -35.27 -19.05
C LEU A 800 -24.38 -35.49 -18.01
N GLU A 801 -24.82 -36.21 -16.98
CA GLU A 801 -24.00 -36.91 -16.00
C GLU A 801 -23.17 -38.01 -16.66
N GLY A 802 -21.97 -38.27 -16.18
CA GLY A 802 -21.17 -39.43 -16.49
C GLY A 802 -20.39 -39.91 -15.28
N LYS A 803 -20.94 -40.92 -14.65
CA LYS A 803 -20.38 -41.64 -13.47
C LYS A 803 -19.21 -42.54 -13.85
N ASN A 804 -18.29 -42.64 -12.85
CA ASN A 804 -17.55 -43.82 -12.36
C ASN A 804 -16.81 -44.74 -13.32
N LEU A 805 -15.53 -44.98 -12.99
CA LEU A 805 -15.04 -46.36 -12.79
C LEU A 805 -13.70 -46.37 -12.03
N ALA A 806 -13.78 -46.97 -10.86
CA ALA A 806 -12.66 -47.44 -10.05
C ALA A 806 -11.99 -48.66 -10.70
N ARG A 807 -10.70 -48.81 -10.55
CA ARG A 807 -10.05 -50.15 -10.53
C ARG A 807 -8.81 -50.21 -9.64
N ASP A 808 -9.02 -50.96 -8.59
CA ASP A 808 -8.05 -51.63 -7.76
C ASP A 808 -6.89 -52.27 -8.53
N ARG A 809 -5.73 -52.27 -7.93
CA ARG A 809 -4.87 -53.48 -7.78
C ARG A 809 -3.85 -53.31 -6.66
N ARG A 810 -4.04 -54.16 -5.67
CA ARG A 810 -3.14 -54.56 -4.59
C ARG A 810 -1.92 -55.29 -5.12
N LEU A 811 -0.93 -55.33 -4.26
CA LEU A 811 0.05 -56.39 -3.85
C LEU A 811 1.37 -55.69 -3.47
N GLY A 812 1.94 -55.82 -2.35
CA GLY A 812 2.19 -56.82 -1.36
C GLY A 812 3.59 -56.60 -0.86
N GLY A 813 3.80 -56.44 0.40
CA GLY A 813 4.29 -57.40 1.30
C GLY A 813 5.63 -57.09 1.95
N SER A 814 5.63 -57.21 3.27
CA SER A 814 6.59 -57.68 4.28
C SER A 814 7.50 -56.59 4.89
N ALA A 815 7.30 -56.23 6.13
CA ALA A 815 7.63 -56.91 7.39
C ALA A 815 9.13 -56.80 7.78
N GLY A 816 9.36 -56.13 8.89
CA GLY A 816 10.68 -56.20 9.58
C GLY A 816 10.65 -55.35 10.86
N ARG A 817 10.50 -56.01 11.96
CA ARG A 817 10.38 -55.57 13.37
C ARG A 817 11.74 -55.20 13.98
N LEU A 818 11.58 -54.54 15.15
CA LEU A 818 12.47 -54.48 16.35
C LEU A 818 13.49 -53.32 16.33
N GLY A 819 13.66 -52.55 17.37
CA GLY A 819 13.47 -52.76 18.78
C GLY A 819 13.73 -51.49 19.57
N ASN A 820 13.10 -51.45 20.70
CA ASN A 820 13.22 -50.57 21.87
C ASN A 820 14.64 -50.46 22.44
N VAL A 821 14.93 -49.38 23.13
CA VAL A 821 15.57 -49.15 24.45
C VAL A 821 15.86 -47.65 24.52
N GLY A 822 15.36 -46.82 25.38
CA GLY A 822 15.29 -46.87 26.81
C GLY A 822 16.22 -45.84 27.43
N GLY A 823 15.63 -44.77 27.99
CA GLY A 823 15.97 -44.19 29.28
C GLY A 823 17.19 -43.25 29.37
N VAL A 824 17.02 -42.06 29.86
CA VAL A 824 17.36 -41.59 31.22
C VAL A 824 17.44 -40.10 31.31
N VAL A 825 16.61 -39.59 32.18
CA VAL A 825 16.60 -38.24 32.79
C VAL A 825 17.93 -37.92 33.49
N ARG A 826 18.40 -36.68 33.43
CA ARG A 826 18.91 -35.95 34.60
C ARG A 826 18.97 -34.44 34.42
N GLN A 827 18.34 -33.76 35.34
CA GLN A 827 18.52 -32.36 35.79
C GLN A 827 19.93 -32.13 36.37
N CYS A 828 20.39 -30.85 36.24
CA CYS A 828 21.07 -30.06 37.28
C CYS A 828 21.37 -28.70 36.60
N ARG A 829 20.80 -27.62 37.04
CA ARG A 829 21.04 -26.61 38.09
C ARG A 829 22.41 -25.92 38.08
N ASP A 830 22.21 -24.57 37.93
CA ASP A 830 22.95 -23.44 38.57
C ASP A 830 24.45 -23.34 38.36
N ASP A 831 24.89 -22.22 37.91
CA ASP A 831 25.43 -21.07 38.65
C ASP A 831 26.07 -19.99 37.75
N ARG A 832 25.71 -18.79 38.00
CA ARG A 832 26.27 -17.45 38.07
C ARG A 832 27.70 -17.15 37.64
N LEU A 833 27.80 -15.87 37.17
CA LEU A 833 28.92 -14.92 37.19
C LEU A 833 29.90 -15.04 35.99
N ASP A 834 30.02 -14.06 35.13
CA ASP A 834 30.42 -12.67 35.21
C ASP A 834 29.81 -11.82 34.04
#